data_3074662f57f3c2805052df93e91920ad
#
_entry.id   3074662f57f3c2805052df93e91920ad
#
_cell.length_a   1.000
_cell.length_b   1.000
_cell.length_c   1.000
_cell.angle_alpha   90.00
_cell.angle_beta   90.00
_cell.angle_gamma   90.00
#
_symmetry.space_group_name_H-M   'P 1'
#
loop_
_entity.id
_entity.type
_entity.pdbx_description
1 polymer ?
#
loop_
_entity_poly.entity_id
_entity_poly.type
_entity_poly.pdbx_seq_one_letter_code
_entity_poly.pdbx_strand_id
1 'polypeptide(L)'
;MAERLHDDYLHFRAAGMSLVLDCTGGLLPRVVHWGADLGDLTRDALAFLALTEAAQVMSCSLDEPVPVSVLPQQSAGWLGTAGLTGHRNGEDFSTSFSVRSVRSVRPGAGEGPVAHRLTVDAVDGQAELALALEIEVTTSGLVRQRATLTNESDRPYTVDGLLLTLPVPGQATELLDLTGRHLRERSPQRHQFTLGTHLRENWRGRTGIDATLVHVAGESGFGFRTGEVWGLHVAWSGNHRSLAERTPAGVSLLGGGESLLPGEVRLAAGECYTSPWIYGSYGHGLDELAGRFHGYLRDRAHHPRSPRPVTLNTWEAVYFQHDVSKLKALADAAAEVGAERFVLDDGWFQGRRNDTAGLGDWYVDKDVWPDGLHPLVDHVHALGMQFGLWFEPEMVNPDSDLARAHPEWIMATGGRTPPTARNQQVLDLGHPEAYAYLLERLDALVTEYRIGYIKWDHNRDLVEAGHSPRGTAGVHAQTAAVYRLIDELRVRHTGLEIESCSSGGGRIDLGILERTDRVWTSDCIDALERQQIQRWTGLLLPPELLGTHVASPVAHTTGRAHTLDFRAGTALFGHFGIEWDLTLASAEERARLAEWVSAYKRLRPLLHSGTVVRADHPDPALWLHGVVAPDRSRAVYALVQTATSVQSPPGRVRLPGLDPDAVYRLSPLPPGNSPEGPTGYALPWWQGDKVELAGRVLGTAGIQAPALYPERMVLVEARRV
;
A
#
# COMPACT_ATOMS: atom_id res chain seq x y z
N MET A 1 -8.30 -8.82 -33.89
CA MET A 1 -8.29 -7.73 -34.91
C MET A 1 -8.46 -6.43 -34.16
N ALA A 2 -7.42 -5.61 -34.11
CA ALA A 2 -7.50 -4.29 -33.46
C ALA A 2 -8.22 -3.36 -34.46
N GLU A 3 -9.46 -2.96 -34.15
CA GLU A 3 -10.15 -1.90 -34.85
C GLU A 3 -9.48 -0.56 -34.52
N ARG A 4 -9.06 0.15 -35.55
CA ARG A 4 -8.64 1.55 -35.43
C ARG A 4 -9.91 2.38 -35.28
N LEU A 5 -10.19 2.81 -34.07
CA LEU A 5 -11.24 3.76 -33.80
C LEU A 5 -10.62 5.16 -33.79
N HIS A 6 -10.80 5.91 -34.85
CA HIS A 6 -10.67 7.37 -34.83
C HIS A 6 -12.07 7.92 -34.56
N ASP A 7 -12.19 8.86 -33.66
CA ASP A 7 -13.42 9.57 -33.31
C ASP A 7 -14.52 8.71 -32.65
N ASP A 8 -14.26 8.19 -31.43
CA ASP A 8 -15.30 7.44 -30.73
C ASP A 8 -15.39 7.78 -29.22
N TYR A 9 -16.60 7.56 -28.69
CA TYR A 9 -16.84 7.49 -27.26
C TYR A 9 -16.68 6.06 -26.80
N LEU A 10 -15.86 5.84 -25.78
CA LEU A 10 -15.59 4.53 -25.23
C LEU A 10 -16.25 4.36 -23.87
N HIS A 11 -16.92 3.24 -23.66
CA HIS A 11 -17.55 2.89 -22.39
C HIS A 11 -16.99 1.57 -21.88
N PHE A 12 -16.26 1.61 -20.77
CA PHE A 12 -15.71 0.46 -20.08
C PHE A 12 -16.46 0.22 -18.77
N ARG A 13 -16.84 -1.05 -18.53
CA ARG A 13 -17.60 -1.46 -17.36
C ARG A 13 -16.92 -2.64 -16.68
N ALA A 14 -16.75 -2.58 -15.37
CA ALA A 14 -16.25 -3.69 -14.55
C ALA A 14 -16.69 -3.52 -13.09
N ALA A 15 -17.06 -4.61 -12.45
CA ALA A 15 -17.36 -4.68 -11.01
C ALA A 15 -18.31 -3.56 -10.49
N GLY A 16 -19.37 -3.21 -11.26
CA GLY A 16 -20.32 -2.17 -10.86
C GLY A 16 -19.82 -0.73 -11.01
N MET A 17 -18.78 -0.53 -11.82
CA MET A 17 -18.21 0.78 -12.16
C MET A 17 -18.23 1.00 -13.67
N SER A 18 -18.45 2.24 -14.08
CA SER A 18 -18.33 2.72 -15.46
C SER A 18 -17.20 3.75 -15.60
N LEU A 19 -16.43 3.64 -16.69
CA LEU A 19 -15.53 4.66 -17.20
C LEU A 19 -15.98 5.03 -18.62
N VAL A 20 -16.36 6.29 -18.85
CA VAL A 20 -16.70 6.82 -20.16
C VAL A 20 -15.62 7.79 -20.61
N LEU A 21 -15.04 7.54 -21.78
CA LEU A 21 -13.99 8.35 -22.38
C LEU A 21 -14.49 8.97 -23.69
N ASP A 22 -14.19 10.25 -23.85
CA ASP A 22 -14.31 10.97 -25.13
C ASP A 22 -12.92 11.01 -25.79
N CYS A 23 -12.79 10.33 -26.91
CA CYS A 23 -11.59 10.26 -27.76
C CYS A 23 -11.78 10.97 -29.08
N THR A 24 -12.76 11.86 -29.20
CA THR A 24 -13.09 12.56 -30.45
C THR A 24 -12.18 13.77 -30.73
N GLY A 25 -12.22 14.31 -31.94
CA GLY A 25 -11.55 15.56 -32.31
C GLY A 25 -10.04 15.53 -32.40
N GLY A 26 -9.40 14.34 -32.36
CA GLY A 26 -7.94 14.21 -32.38
C GLY A 26 -7.23 14.74 -31.13
N LEU A 27 -7.99 15.00 -30.06
CA LEU A 27 -7.47 15.45 -28.76
C LEU A 27 -7.16 14.27 -27.85
N LEU A 28 -6.33 14.50 -26.81
CA LEU A 28 -6.08 13.49 -25.78
C LEU A 28 -7.39 13.09 -25.07
N PRO A 29 -7.56 11.83 -24.64
CA PRO A 29 -8.79 11.35 -24.04
C PRO A 29 -9.25 12.20 -22.85
N ARG A 30 -10.53 12.50 -22.84
CA ARG A 30 -11.23 13.17 -21.74
C ARG A 30 -12.11 12.16 -21.01
N VAL A 31 -12.08 12.17 -19.68
CA VAL A 31 -12.98 11.35 -18.89
C VAL A 31 -14.30 12.10 -18.73
N VAL A 32 -15.37 11.55 -19.32
CA VAL A 32 -16.74 12.08 -19.23
C VAL A 32 -17.42 11.59 -17.95
N HIS A 33 -17.15 10.35 -17.56
CA HIS A 33 -17.66 9.77 -16.31
C HIS A 33 -16.71 8.68 -15.80
N TRP A 34 -16.47 8.65 -14.51
CA TRP A 34 -15.98 7.47 -13.79
C TRP A 34 -16.64 7.43 -12.41
N GLY A 35 -17.26 6.31 -12.11
CA GLY A 35 -18.09 6.19 -10.91
C GLY A 35 -19.04 5.01 -11.00
N ALA A 36 -20.23 5.17 -10.47
CA ALA A 36 -21.27 4.14 -10.50
C ALA A 36 -21.56 3.63 -11.92
N ASP A 37 -21.92 2.36 -12.05
CA ASP A 37 -22.23 1.73 -13.33
C ASP A 37 -23.46 2.37 -13.98
N LEU A 38 -23.29 2.86 -15.20
CA LEU A 38 -24.34 3.51 -16.00
C LEU A 38 -25.22 2.52 -16.78
N GLY A 39 -24.95 1.21 -16.67
CA GLY A 39 -25.62 0.22 -17.52
C GLY A 39 -25.13 0.26 -18.96
N ASP A 40 -25.84 -0.41 -19.88
CA ASP A 40 -25.49 -0.41 -21.30
C ASP A 40 -26.00 0.87 -21.97
N LEU A 41 -25.07 1.64 -22.55
CA LEU A 41 -25.36 2.88 -23.27
C LEU A 41 -25.14 2.70 -24.77
N THR A 42 -26.03 3.27 -25.58
CA THR A 42 -25.83 3.38 -27.02
C THR A 42 -24.78 4.44 -27.34
N ARG A 43 -24.22 4.40 -28.57
CA ARG A 43 -23.29 5.44 -29.05
C ARG A 43 -23.86 6.84 -28.94
N ASP A 44 -25.12 7.01 -29.32
CA ASP A 44 -25.82 8.31 -29.24
C ASP A 44 -25.97 8.77 -27.79
N ALA A 45 -26.28 7.85 -26.85
CA ALA A 45 -26.35 8.17 -25.43
C ALA A 45 -25.01 8.62 -24.86
N LEU A 46 -23.90 8.00 -25.26
CA LEU A 46 -22.54 8.41 -24.88
C LEU A 46 -22.21 9.80 -25.44
N ALA A 47 -22.54 10.08 -26.69
CA ALA A 47 -22.35 11.39 -27.29
C ALA A 47 -23.20 12.47 -26.58
N PHE A 48 -24.46 12.15 -26.24
CA PHE A 48 -25.30 13.07 -25.48
C PHE A 48 -24.78 13.30 -24.06
N LEU A 49 -24.28 12.27 -23.40
CA LEU A 49 -23.66 12.41 -22.09
C LEU A 49 -22.45 13.39 -22.15
N ALA A 50 -21.57 13.20 -23.13
CA ALA A 50 -20.44 14.11 -23.34
C ALA A 50 -20.88 15.55 -23.67
N LEU A 51 -21.97 15.71 -24.44
CA LEU A 51 -22.55 17.01 -24.76
C LEU A 51 -23.13 17.70 -23.52
N THR A 52 -23.80 16.94 -22.64
CA THR A 52 -24.40 17.53 -21.41
C THR A 52 -23.38 17.93 -20.36
N GLU A 53 -22.14 17.43 -20.46
CA GLU A 53 -21.02 17.83 -19.58
C GLU A 53 -20.32 19.10 -20.07
N ALA A 54 -20.50 19.50 -21.35
CA ALA A 54 -19.81 20.66 -21.90
C ALA A 54 -20.17 21.93 -21.14
N ALA A 55 -19.11 22.60 -20.61
CA ALA A 55 -19.26 23.84 -19.84
C ALA A 55 -19.71 25.00 -20.73
N GLN A 56 -20.48 25.90 -20.16
CA GLN A 56 -20.84 27.16 -20.83
C GLN A 56 -19.64 28.11 -20.86
N VAL A 57 -19.43 28.78 -21.99
CA VAL A 57 -18.46 29.88 -22.08
C VAL A 57 -18.94 31.07 -21.23
N MET A 58 -18.10 31.52 -20.31
CA MET A 58 -18.41 32.58 -19.38
C MET A 58 -17.75 33.90 -19.81
N SER A 59 -18.24 35.03 -19.30
CA SER A 59 -17.58 36.31 -19.51
C SER A 59 -16.17 36.29 -18.95
N CYS A 60 -15.21 36.83 -19.71
CA CYS A 60 -13.78 36.83 -19.36
C CYS A 60 -13.12 35.45 -19.30
N SER A 61 -13.74 34.43 -19.92
CA SER A 61 -13.10 33.12 -20.18
C SER A 61 -12.55 33.05 -21.60
N LEU A 62 -11.99 31.92 -21.97
CA LEU A 62 -11.68 31.59 -23.36
C LEU A 62 -12.96 31.51 -24.19
N ASP A 63 -12.85 31.75 -25.50
CA ASP A 63 -14.00 31.78 -26.41
C ASP A 63 -14.63 30.41 -26.68
N GLU A 64 -13.93 29.33 -26.28
CA GLU A 64 -14.39 27.94 -26.35
C GLU A 64 -14.28 27.23 -25.00
N PRO A 65 -15.14 26.25 -24.71
CA PRO A 65 -15.02 25.44 -23.51
C PRO A 65 -13.67 24.68 -23.48
N VAL A 66 -13.01 24.69 -22.31
CA VAL A 66 -11.73 24.00 -22.12
C VAL A 66 -11.96 22.52 -21.90
N PRO A 67 -11.52 21.64 -22.81
CA PRO A 67 -11.57 20.18 -22.58
C PRO A 67 -10.44 19.78 -21.63
N VAL A 68 -10.80 19.16 -20.50
CA VAL A 68 -9.82 18.65 -19.53
C VAL A 68 -9.53 17.18 -19.84
N SER A 69 -8.37 16.90 -20.42
CA SER A 69 -7.93 15.54 -20.71
C SER A 69 -7.28 14.86 -19.50
N VAL A 70 -7.02 13.56 -19.57
CA VAL A 70 -6.27 12.80 -18.55
C VAL A 70 -4.86 13.35 -18.32
N LEU A 71 -4.30 14.09 -19.29
CA LEU A 71 -3.06 14.86 -19.18
C LEU A 71 -3.41 16.33 -19.53
N PRO A 72 -3.78 17.18 -18.56
CA PRO A 72 -4.23 18.53 -18.81
C PRO A 72 -3.14 19.40 -19.46
N GLN A 73 -3.49 20.08 -20.56
CA GLN A 73 -2.56 20.88 -21.36
C GLN A 73 -2.89 22.36 -21.32
N GLN A 74 -1.88 23.20 -21.09
CA GLN A 74 -2.05 24.65 -21.15
C GLN A 74 -2.45 25.12 -22.55
N SER A 75 -1.94 24.47 -23.60
CA SER A 75 -2.30 24.75 -25.00
C SER A 75 -3.78 24.54 -25.31
N ALA A 76 -4.47 23.69 -24.56
CA ALA A 76 -5.91 23.50 -24.65
C ALA A 76 -6.72 24.49 -23.76
N GLY A 77 -6.05 25.45 -23.12
CA GLY A 77 -6.69 26.45 -22.26
C GLY A 77 -6.75 26.08 -20.78
N TRP A 78 -6.12 24.97 -20.35
CA TRP A 78 -6.09 24.60 -18.95
C TRP A 78 -5.19 25.56 -18.13
N LEU A 79 -5.74 26.16 -17.08
CA LEU A 79 -5.06 27.12 -16.20
C LEU A 79 -4.79 26.58 -14.79
N GLY A 80 -5.12 25.31 -14.54
CA GLY A 80 -4.75 24.60 -13.32
C GLY A 80 -3.37 23.94 -13.43
N THR A 81 -3.13 22.91 -12.60
CA THR A 81 -1.88 22.14 -12.62
C THR A 81 -1.71 21.42 -13.95
N ALA A 82 -0.62 21.70 -14.68
CA ALA A 82 -0.35 21.08 -15.98
C ALA A 82 0.00 19.59 -15.85
N GLY A 83 -0.42 18.79 -16.82
CA GLY A 83 -0.11 17.37 -16.88
C GLY A 83 1.36 17.10 -17.22
N LEU A 84 1.94 17.83 -18.17
CA LEU A 84 3.37 17.78 -18.49
C LEU A 84 3.99 19.14 -18.24
N THR A 85 5.08 19.16 -17.50
CA THR A 85 6.00 20.29 -17.36
C THR A 85 7.39 19.85 -17.80
N GLY A 86 8.03 20.66 -18.63
CA GLY A 86 9.36 20.37 -19.16
C GLY A 86 9.75 21.39 -20.21
N HIS A 87 10.98 21.32 -20.68
CA HIS A 87 11.51 22.34 -21.62
C HIS A 87 12.82 21.90 -22.30
N ARG A 88 13.18 22.59 -23.39
CA ARG A 88 14.52 22.67 -23.99
C ARG A 88 15.14 24.02 -23.75
N ASN A 89 15.89 24.16 -22.66
CA ASN A 89 16.49 25.45 -22.26
C ASN A 89 15.49 26.62 -22.17
N GLY A 90 14.26 26.36 -21.69
CA GLY A 90 13.20 27.35 -21.58
C GLY A 90 12.27 27.46 -22.81
N GLU A 91 12.60 26.79 -23.92
CA GLU A 91 11.73 26.62 -25.09
C GLU A 91 10.90 25.33 -24.95
N ASP A 92 9.86 25.17 -25.78
CA ASP A 92 8.99 23.99 -25.84
C ASP A 92 8.32 23.63 -24.47
N PHE A 93 8.03 24.66 -23.65
CA PHE A 93 7.45 24.53 -22.31
C PHE A 93 5.94 24.24 -22.31
N SER A 94 5.24 24.55 -23.40
CA SER A 94 3.80 24.35 -23.58
C SER A 94 3.57 23.36 -24.71
N THR A 95 3.24 22.13 -24.36
CA THR A 95 3.01 21.07 -25.32
C THR A 95 1.57 21.04 -25.83
N SER A 96 1.38 20.60 -27.09
CA SER A 96 0.09 20.45 -27.74
C SER A 96 0.02 19.12 -28.48
N PHE A 97 -0.38 18.06 -27.77
CA PHE A 97 -0.45 16.73 -28.34
C PHE A 97 -1.69 16.52 -29.20
N SER A 98 -1.47 16.03 -30.41
CA SER A 98 -2.50 15.56 -31.34
C SER A 98 -2.48 14.04 -31.46
N VAL A 99 -3.63 13.40 -31.28
CA VAL A 99 -3.77 11.94 -31.32
C VAL A 99 -3.58 11.39 -32.74
N ARG A 100 -2.70 10.40 -32.87
CA ARG A 100 -2.44 9.67 -34.13
C ARG A 100 -3.16 8.34 -34.20
N SER A 101 -3.30 7.66 -33.05
CA SER A 101 -4.00 6.38 -33.01
C SER A 101 -4.67 6.16 -31.65
N VAL A 102 -5.81 5.49 -31.68
CA VAL A 102 -6.53 4.99 -30.51
C VAL A 102 -6.81 3.52 -30.71
N ARG A 103 -6.40 2.68 -29.77
CA ARG A 103 -6.62 1.23 -29.81
C ARG A 103 -7.22 0.75 -28.52
N SER A 104 -8.42 0.17 -28.60
CA SER A 104 -9.09 -0.45 -27.46
C SER A 104 -9.10 -1.96 -27.62
N VAL A 105 -8.73 -2.68 -26.57
CA VAL A 105 -8.73 -4.15 -26.54
C VAL A 105 -9.35 -4.66 -25.23
N ARG A 106 -9.95 -5.84 -25.32
CA ARG A 106 -10.29 -6.66 -24.13
C ARG A 106 -9.22 -7.75 -24.03
N PRO A 107 -8.33 -7.66 -23.03
CA PRO A 107 -7.31 -8.69 -22.84
C PRO A 107 -7.94 -10.07 -22.63
N GLY A 108 -7.26 -11.11 -23.09
CA GLY A 108 -7.71 -12.50 -22.94
C GLY A 108 -7.57 -13.01 -21.51
N ALA A 109 -8.26 -14.11 -21.20
CA ALA A 109 -8.08 -14.79 -19.94
C ALA A 109 -6.60 -15.20 -19.76
N GLY A 110 -5.95 -14.74 -18.69
CA GLY A 110 -4.53 -14.99 -18.40
C GLY A 110 -3.60 -13.80 -18.64
N GLU A 111 -4.08 -12.70 -19.21
CA GLU A 111 -3.31 -11.45 -19.41
C GLU A 111 -3.34 -10.51 -18.18
N GLY A 112 -3.51 -11.07 -16.99
CA GLY A 112 -3.57 -10.31 -15.72
C GLY A 112 -4.96 -9.77 -15.38
N PRO A 113 -5.09 -8.95 -14.33
CA PRO A 113 -6.37 -8.48 -13.80
C PRO A 113 -6.94 -7.27 -14.59
N VAL A 114 -6.86 -7.30 -15.92
CA VAL A 114 -7.29 -6.21 -16.82
C VAL A 114 -8.51 -6.64 -17.61
N ALA A 115 -9.64 -5.90 -17.47
CA ALA A 115 -10.86 -6.11 -18.23
C ALA A 115 -10.86 -5.35 -19.56
N HIS A 116 -10.33 -4.13 -19.55
CA HIS A 116 -10.24 -3.27 -20.73
C HIS A 116 -8.90 -2.53 -20.76
N ARG A 117 -8.31 -2.39 -21.94
CA ARG A 117 -7.09 -1.59 -22.17
C ARG A 117 -7.30 -0.64 -23.34
N LEU A 118 -6.95 0.61 -23.14
CA LEU A 118 -6.86 1.64 -24.16
C LEU A 118 -5.40 2.07 -24.28
N THR A 119 -4.90 2.13 -25.49
CA THR A 119 -3.60 2.74 -25.84
C THR A 119 -3.85 3.89 -26.80
N VAL A 120 -3.26 5.04 -26.51
CA VAL A 120 -3.36 6.25 -27.33
C VAL A 120 -1.96 6.73 -27.67
N ASP A 121 -1.65 6.80 -28.96
CA ASP A 121 -0.42 7.40 -29.46
C ASP A 121 -0.71 8.82 -29.93
N ALA A 122 0.04 9.79 -29.42
CA ALA A 122 -0.09 11.21 -29.75
C ALA A 122 1.27 11.86 -29.96
N VAL A 123 1.30 12.97 -30.65
CA VAL A 123 2.55 13.70 -30.93
C VAL A 123 2.32 15.19 -30.81
N ASP A 124 3.35 15.89 -30.38
CA ASP A 124 3.52 17.32 -30.57
C ASP A 124 4.60 17.54 -31.65
N GLY A 125 4.15 17.92 -32.86
CA GLY A 125 5.08 18.10 -33.98
C GLY A 125 5.95 19.36 -33.87
N GLN A 126 5.58 20.35 -33.03
CA GLN A 126 6.39 21.53 -32.78
C GLN A 126 7.47 21.26 -31.74
N ALA A 127 7.06 20.61 -30.64
CA ALA A 127 8.00 20.23 -29.60
C ALA A 127 8.78 18.94 -29.94
N GLU A 128 8.50 18.26 -31.05
CA GLU A 128 9.11 17.01 -31.46
C GLU A 128 9.11 15.97 -30.33
N LEU A 129 7.93 15.80 -29.72
CA LEU A 129 7.68 14.86 -28.63
C LEU A 129 6.59 13.86 -29.04
N ALA A 130 6.79 12.58 -28.72
CA ALA A 130 5.78 11.55 -28.82
C ALA A 130 5.29 11.17 -27.42
N LEU A 131 3.98 10.90 -27.31
CA LEU A 131 3.31 10.49 -26.07
C LEU A 131 2.52 9.22 -26.31
N ALA A 132 2.77 8.17 -25.53
CA ALA A 132 1.94 6.98 -25.46
C ALA A 132 1.21 6.95 -24.12
N LEU A 133 -0.14 6.96 -24.15
CA LEU A 133 -0.98 6.81 -22.97
C LEU A 133 -1.51 5.38 -22.89
N GLU A 134 -1.45 4.80 -21.73
CA GLU A 134 -2.12 3.54 -21.39
C GLU A 134 -3.18 3.81 -20.32
N ILE A 135 -4.43 3.45 -20.59
CA ILE A 135 -5.56 3.54 -19.66
C ILE A 135 -6.18 2.15 -19.56
N GLU A 136 -6.29 1.62 -18.37
CA GLU A 136 -6.85 0.29 -18.14
C GLU A 136 -7.96 0.33 -17.10
N VAL A 137 -8.98 -0.50 -17.32
CA VAL A 137 -9.97 -0.86 -16.30
C VAL A 137 -9.72 -2.28 -15.89
N THR A 138 -9.50 -2.50 -14.59
CA THR A 138 -9.23 -3.82 -14.04
C THR A 138 -10.50 -4.63 -13.84
N THR A 139 -10.37 -5.95 -13.66
CA THR A 139 -11.48 -6.85 -13.34
C THR A 139 -12.18 -6.48 -12.04
N SER A 140 -11.45 -5.87 -11.08
CA SER A 140 -11.99 -5.37 -9.81
C SER A 140 -12.61 -3.97 -9.90
N GLY A 141 -12.56 -3.31 -11.08
CA GLY A 141 -13.11 -1.97 -11.30
C GLY A 141 -12.20 -0.82 -10.87
N LEU A 142 -10.88 -1.00 -10.79
CA LEU A 142 -9.94 0.11 -10.73
C LEU A 142 -9.73 0.69 -12.13
N VAL A 143 -9.56 1.99 -12.21
CA VAL A 143 -8.97 2.67 -13.37
C VAL A 143 -7.50 2.86 -13.09
N ARG A 144 -6.61 2.47 -14.01
CA ARG A 144 -5.19 2.84 -13.91
C ARG A 144 -4.68 3.43 -15.20
N GLN A 145 -3.76 4.36 -15.08
CA GLN A 145 -3.21 5.09 -16.21
C GLN A 145 -1.74 5.39 -16.03
N ARG A 146 -0.98 5.38 -17.12
CA ARG A 146 0.40 5.87 -17.22
C ARG A 146 0.69 6.46 -18.57
N ALA A 147 1.76 7.24 -18.65
CA ALA A 147 2.21 7.86 -19.90
C ALA A 147 3.70 7.61 -20.12
N THR A 148 4.07 7.37 -21.37
CA THR A 148 5.46 7.33 -21.83
C THR A 148 5.69 8.50 -22.77
N LEU A 149 6.61 9.41 -22.39
CA LEU A 149 7.06 10.54 -23.20
C LEU A 149 8.37 10.20 -23.86
N THR A 150 8.46 10.36 -25.18
CA THR A 150 9.67 10.12 -25.98
C THR A 150 10.13 11.42 -26.63
N ASN A 151 11.43 11.72 -26.54
CA ASN A 151 12.03 12.85 -27.27
C ASN A 151 12.39 12.39 -28.71
N GLU A 152 11.71 12.93 -29.71
CA GLU A 152 11.97 12.67 -31.13
C GLU A 152 12.98 13.65 -31.77
N SER A 153 13.37 14.72 -31.03
CA SER A 153 14.35 15.71 -31.48
C SER A 153 15.78 15.27 -31.19
N ASP A 154 16.75 15.84 -31.91
CA ASP A 154 18.18 15.73 -31.62
C ASP A 154 18.60 16.58 -30.40
N ARG A 155 17.78 17.54 -29.97
CA ARG A 155 18.01 18.39 -28.78
C ARG A 155 17.43 17.73 -27.54
N PRO A 156 18.18 17.61 -26.44
CA PRO A 156 17.67 17.03 -25.20
C PRO A 156 16.45 17.79 -24.65
N TYR A 157 15.46 17.03 -24.12
CA TYR A 157 14.30 17.58 -23.42
C TYR A 157 14.37 17.26 -21.93
N THR A 158 14.25 18.27 -21.10
CA THR A 158 14.17 18.11 -19.63
C THR A 158 12.72 17.94 -19.23
N VAL A 159 12.42 16.86 -18.52
CA VAL A 159 11.10 16.61 -17.91
C VAL A 159 11.15 17.08 -16.47
N ASP A 160 10.34 18.06 -16.11
CA ASP A 160 10.22 18.56 -14.73
C ASP A 160 9.06 17.89 -13.98
N GLY A 161 8.11 17.29 -14.70
CA GLY A 161 7.02 16.52 -14.14
C GLY A 161 6.04 16.00 -15.18
N LEU A 162 5.51 14.81 -14.94
CA LEU A 162 4.44 14.22 -15.71
C LEU A 162 3.36 13.71 -14.75
N LEU A 163 2.16 14.27 -14.86
CA LEU A 163 1.07 14.09 -13.92
C LEU A 163 -0.20 13.71 -14.69
N LEU A 164 -0.86 12.65 -14.24
CA LEU A 164 -2.12 12.20 -14.83
C LEU A 164 -3.27 12.45 -13.87
N THR A 165 -4.44 12.74 -14.42
CA THR A 165 -5.60 13.19 -13.65
C THR A 165 -6.85 12.36 -13.95
N LEU A 166 -7.76 12.35 -12.96
CA LEU A 166 -9.13 11.84 -13.08
C LEU A 166 -10.10 12.88 -12.50
N PRO A 167 -11.15 13.28 -13.22
CA PRO A 167 -12.11 14.22 -12.69
C PRO A 167 -12.92 13.61 -11.55
N VAL A 168 -13.40 14.45 -10.64
CA VAL A 168 -14.37 14.06 -9.62
C VAL A 168 -15.58 14.98 -9.70
N PRO A 169 -16.81 14.48 -9.41
CA PRO A 169 -18.00 15.28 -9.58
C PRO A 169 -18.13 16.38 -8.51
N GLY A 170 -18.94 17.37 -8.78
CA GLY A 170 -19.10 18.54 -7.91
C GLY A 170 -19.62 18.23 -6.50
N GLN A 171 -20.34 17.12 -6.30
CA GLN A 171 -20.80 16.63 -5.00
C GLN A 171 -19.66 16.07 -4.11
N ALA A 172 -18.49 15.79 -4.66
CA ALA A 172 -17.32 15.41 -3.87
C ALA A 172 -16.77 16.68 -3.17
N THR A 173 -17.31 17.01 -2.00
CA THR A 173 -17.04 18.27 -1.29
C THR A 173 -16.11 18.12 -0.08
N GLU A 174 -15.72 16.90 0.25
CA GLU A 174 -14.82 16.59 1.37
C GLU A 174 -13.62 15.79 0.86
N LEU A 175 -12.44 16.08 1.40
CA LEU A 175 -11.20 15.33 1.16
C LEU A 175 -10.84 14.52 2.40
N LEU A 176 -10.27 13.33 2.15
CA LEU A 176 -9.58 12.52 3.15
C LEU A 176 -8.19 12.19 2.64
N ASP A 177 -7.19 12.53 3.42
CA ASP A 177 -5.82 12.06 3.24
C ASP A 177 -5.26 11.45 4.51
N LEU A 178 -4.12 10.79 4.41
CA LEU A 178 -3.42 10.17 5.53
C LEU A 178 -2.10 10.89 5.76
N THR A 179 -1.70 10.97 7.01
CA THR A 179 -0.39 11.49 7.43
C THR A 179 0.18 10.62 8.54
N GLY A 180 1.29 11.02 9.13
CA GLY A 180 1.85 10.31 10.26
C GLY A 180 3.31 10.63 10.52
N ARG A 181 3.88 9.85 11.40
CA ARG A 181 5.29 9.84 11.73
C ARG A 181 5.71 8.42 12.07
N HIS A 182 7.00 8.17 12.21
CA HIS A 182 7.51 6.90 12.74
C HIS A 182 6.78 6.50 14.03
N LEU A 183 6.30 5.27 14.09
CA LEU A 183 5.49 4.68 15.17
C LEU A 183 4.03 5.20 15.27
N ARG A 184 3.60 6.06 14.34
CA ARG A 184 2.23 6.57 14.29
C ARG A 184 1.84 6.89 12.84
N GLU A 185 1.90 5.91 11.99
CA GLU A 185 1.58 6.00 10.57
C GLU A 185 0.07 6.03 10.34
N ARG A 186 -0.33 6.55 9.19
CA ARG A 186 -1.70 6.47 8.66
C ARG A 186 -2.76 7.15 9.53
N SER A 187 -2.44 8.32 10.06
CA SER A 187 -3.43 9.15 10.76
C SER A 187 -4.32 9.87 9.74
N PRO A 188 -5.66 9.68 9.79
CA PRO A 188 -6.57 10.32 8.83
C PRO A 188 -6.72 11.81 9.09
N GLN A 189 -6.80 12.59 8.02
CA GLN A 189 -7.11 14.00 8.01
C GLN A 189 -8.28 14.26 7.07
N ARG A 190 -9.26 15.04 7.51
CA ARG A 190 -10.42 15.44 6.72
C ARG A 190 -10.45 16.93 6.52
N HIS A 191 -10.73 17.34 5.29
CA HIS A 191 -10.74 18.74 4.86
C HIS A 191 -11.96 18.99 3.97
N GLN A 192 -12.42 20.26 3.92
CA GLN A 192 -13.32 20.65 2.85
C GLN A 192 -12.56 20.74 1.53
N PHE A 193 -13.14 20.27 0.45
CA PHE A 193 -12.60 20.44 -0.87
C PHE A 193 -12.93 21.83 -1.40
N THR A 194 -12.09 22.78 -1.05
CA THR A 194 -12.23 24.19 -1.42
C THR A 194 -11.65 24.49 -2.81
N LEU A 195 -11.95 25.70 -3.35
CA LEU A 195 -11.28 26.19 -4.56
C LEU A 195 -9.77 26.32 -4.32
N GLY A 196 -8.98 25.87 -5.29
CA GLY A 196 -7.52 25.79 -5.22
C GLY A 196 -7.03 24.34 -5.23
N THR A 197 -5.76 24.16 -4.92
CA THR A 197 -5.08 22.86 -4.97
C THR A 197 -4.67 22.41 -3.58
N HIS A 198 -5.17 21.27 -3.15
CA HIS A 198 -4.66 20.54 -1.99
C HIS A 198 -3.62 19.54 -2.47
N LEU A 199 -2.34 19.82 -2.18
CA LEU A 199 -1.18 19.08 -2.67
C LEU A 199 -0.55 18.26 -1.53
N ARG A 200 -0.29 16.98 -1.80
CA ARG A 200 0.49 16.09 -0.95
C ARG A 200 1.74 15.68 -1.70
N GLU A 201 2.88 16.20 -1.31
CA GLU A 201 4.18 15.88 -1.89
C GLU A 201 5.06 15.11 -0.90
N ASN A 202 5.90 14.25 -1.46
CA ASN A 202 6.92 13.55 -0.71
C ASN A 202 8.27 13.64 -1.45
N TRP A 203 9.30 14.06 -0.74
CA TRP A 203 10.68 14.26 -1.22
C TRP A 203 11.69 13.41 -0.44
N ARG A 204 11.26 12.25 0.07
CA ARG A 204 12.05 11.38 0.94
C ARG A 204 12.84 10.30 0.19
N GLY A 205 12.66 10.18 -1.13
CA GLY A 205 13.24 9.10 -1.92
C GLY A 205 12.66 7.72 -1.60
N ARG A 206 11.56 7.68 -0.87
CA ARG A 206 10.71 6.52 -0.57
C ARG A 206 9.26 6.98 -0.46
N THR A 207 8.30 6.05 -0.35
CA THR A 207 6.87 6.42 -0.25
C THR A 207 6.61 7.39 0.91
N GLY A 208 7.23 7.17 2.06
CA GLY A 208 7.16 8.05 3.23
C GLY A 208 6.17 7.57 4.30
N ILE A 209 6.55 7.81 5.54
CA ILE A 209 5.76 7.45 6.73
C ILE A 209 4.50 8.33 6.84
N ASP A 210 4.61 9.56 6.36
CA ASP A 210 3.58 10.60 6.30
C ASP A 210 2.82 10.65 4.96
N ALA A 211 3.08 9.68 4.05
CA ALA A 211 2.41 9.63 2.76
C ALA A 211 0.94 9.25 2.89
N THR A 212 0.12 9.88 2.07
CA THR A 212 -1.24 9.40 1.85
C THR A 212 -1.20 8.20 0.90
N LEU A 213 -1.72 7.05 1.37
CA LEU A 213 -1.79 5.86 0.51
C LEU A 213 -2.84 6.04 -0.58
N VAL A 214 -3.97 6.64 -0.23
CA VAL A 214 -5.06 6.98 -1.15
C VAL A 214 -5.53 8.40 -0.81
N HIS A 215 -5.46 9.30 -1.78
CA HIS A 215 -6.04 10.63 -1.68
C HIS A 215 -7.50 10.55 -2.11
N VAL A 216 -8.43 10.81 -1.20
CA VAL A 216 -9.87 10.57 -1.43
C VAL A 216 -10.62 11.89 -1.47
N ALA A 217 -11.48 12.05 -2.49
CA ALA A 217 -12.53 13.06 -2.54
C ALA A 217 -13.89 12.34 -2.43
N GLY A 218 -14.84 12.90 -1.69
CA GLY A 218 -16.16 12.27 -1.53
C GLY A 218 -17.24 13.24 -1.08
N GLU A 219 -18.45 12.72 -0.96
CA GLU A 219 -19.59 13.44 -0.39
C GLU A 219 -19.32 13.85 1.06
N SER A 220 -19.91 14.95 1.50
CA SER A 220 -19.73 15.40 2.88
C SER A 220 -20.18 14.34 3.90
N GLY A 221 -19.29 14.02 4.86
CA GLY A 221 -19.59 13.04 5.91
C GLY A 221 -19.52 11.58 5.45
N PHE A 222 -18.89 11.29 4.32
CA PHE A 222 -18.69 9.90 3.88
C PHE A 222 -17.98 9.06 4.94
N GLY A 223 -18.33 7.77 5.00
CA GLY A 223 -17.77 6.81 5.95
C GLY A 223 -17.20 5.59 5.27
N PHE A 224 -17.04 4.52 6.03
CA PHE A 224 -16.63 3.23 5.46
C PHE A 224 -17.75 2.59 4.62
N ARG A 225 -19.02 2.89 4.93
CA ARG A 225 -20.20 2.27 4.32
C ARG A 225 -21.19 3.26 3.73
N THR A 226 -20.89 4.54 3.71
CA THR A 226 -21.81 5.61 3.32
C THR A 226 -21.10 6.68 2.51
N GLY A 227 -21.85 7.30 1.58
CA GLY A 227 -21.40 8.36 0.71
C GLY A 227 -20.56 7.87 -0.47
N GLU A 228 -20.65 8.54 -1.60
CA GLU A 228 -19.81 8.24 -2.76
C GLU A 228 -18.40 8.81 -2.56
N VAL A 229 -17.39 8.02 -2.95
CA VAL A 229 -15.98 8.36 -2.81
C VAL A 229 -15.19 8.01 -4.05
N TRP A 230 -14.24 8.86 -4.38
CA TRP A 230 -13.25 8.72 -5.46
C TRP A 230 -11.86 8.83 -4.86
N GLY A 231 -11.02 7.84 -5.08
CA GLY A 231 -9.68 7.80 -4.51
C GLY A 231 -8.61 7.65 -5.56
N LEU A 232 -7.45 8.27 -5.34
CA LEU A 232 -6.29 8.16 -6.20
C LEU A 232 -5.07 7.67 -5.43
N HIS A 233 -4.33 6.71 -6.01
CA HIS A 233 -3.08 6.19 -5.51
C HIS A 233 -1.98 6.31 -6.55
N VAL A 234 -0.78 6.74 -6.13
CA VAL A 234 0.44 6.80 -6.96
C VAL A 234 1.31 5.58 -6.65
N ALA A 235 1.52 4.72 -7.63
CA ALA A 235 2.29 3.48 -7.47
C ALA A 235 3.78 3.70 -7.69
N TRP A 236 4.44 4.41 -6.78
CA TRP A 236 5.84 4.76 -6.86
C TRP A 236 6.51 4.81 -5.49
N SER A 237 7.63 4.14 -5.34
CA SER A 237 8.38 4.06 -4.09
C SER A 237 9.49 5.11 -3.95
N GLY A 238 9.47 6.14 -4.79
CA GLY A 238 10.37 7.31 -4.75
C GLY A 238 9.63 8.59 -4.38
N ASN A 239 10.21 9.73 -4.77
CA ASN A 239 9.56 11.02 -4.64
C ASN A 239 8.26 11.05 -5.46
N HIS A 240 7.16 11.49 -4.87
CA HIS A 240 5.88 11.50 -5.56
C HIS A 240 4.97 12.61 -5.05
N ARG A 241 3.94 12.90 -5.83
CA ARG A 241 2.89 13.84 -5.45
C ARG A 241 1.51 13.29 -5.79
N SER A 242 0.52 13.67 -4.99
CA SER A 242 -0.90 13.57 -5.30
C SER A 242 -1.57 14.90 -4.98
N LEU A 243 -2.57 15.26 -5.77
CA LEU A 243 -3.31 16.49 -5.57
C LEU A 243 -4.81 16.30 -5.75
N ALA A 244 -5.58 17.15 -5.09
CA ALA A 244 -6.99 17.41 -5.35
C ALA A 244 -7.13 18.87 -5.72
N GLU A 245 -7.59 19.16 -6.93
CA GLU A 245 -7.70 20.52 -7.46
C GLU A 245 -9.14 20.84 -7.85
N ARG A 246 -9.62 22.00 -7.40
CA ARG A 246 -10.94 22.53 -7.76
C ARG A 246 -10.76 23.93 -8.30
N THR A 247 -11.18 24.16 -9.54
CA THR A 247 -11.02 25.44 -10.21
C THR A 247 -12.28 26.30 -10.13
N PRO A 248 -12.17 27.64 -10.23
CA PRO A 248 -13.33 28.51 -10.36
C PRO A 248 -14.18 28.25 -11.61
N ALA A 249 -13.62 27.54 -12.60
CA ALA A 249 -14.34 27.13 -13.81
C ALA A 249 -15.23 25.88 -13.60
N GLY A 250 -15.37 25.40 -12.36
CA GLY A 250 -16.25 24.28 -12.01
C GLY A 250 -15.63 22.89 -12.19
N VAL A 251 -14.38 22.79 -12.62
CA VAL A 251 -13.67 21.52 -12.74
C VAL A 251 -13.09 21.11 -11.39
N SER A 252 -13.31 19.84 -11.02
CA SER A 252 -12.66 19.20 -9.88
C SER A 252 -11.95 17.94 -10.33
N LEU A 253 -10.72 17.70 -9.85
CA LEU A 253 -9.94 16.52 -10.24
C LEU A 253 -9.03 16.04 -9.11
N LEU A 254 -8.68 14.77 -9.17
CA LEU A 254 -7.56 14.15 -8.47
C LEU A 254 -6.45 13.92 -9.49
N GLY A 255 -5.21 14.16 -9.09
CA GLY A 255 -4.05 13.95 -9.93
C GLY A 255 -2.86 13.37 -9.16
N GLY A 256 -1.93 12.76 -9.89
CA GLY A 256 -0.72 12.23 -9.28
C GLY A 256 0.38 11.91 -10.27
N GLY A 257 1.59 11.77 -9.76
CA GLY A 257 2.78 11.47 -10.53
C GLY A 257 4.03 11.41 -9.66
N GLU A 258 5.16 11.14 -10.30
CA GLU A 258 6.47 11.25 -9.68
C GLU A 258 6.84 12.73 -9.49
N SER A 259 7.52 13.04 -8.39
CA SER A 259 8.15 14.33 -8.13
C SER A 259 9.62 14.26 -8.52
N LEU A 260 9.98 14.82 -9.68
CA LEU A 260 11.34 14.83 -10.20
C LEU A 260 12.14 15.98 -9.58
N LEU A 261 13.40 15.72 -9.24
CA LEU A 261 14.37 16.75 -8.88
C LEU A 261 14.79 17.53 -10.14
N PRO A 262 15.22 18.79 -10.02
CA PRO A 262 15.61 19.60 -11.17
C PRO A 262 16.67 18.91 -12.05
N GLY A 263 16.35 18.68 -13.33
CA GLY A 263 17.24 18.06 -14.30
C GLY A 263 17.47 16.55 -14.11
N GLU A 264 16.69 15.90 -13.27
CA GLU A 264 16.82 14.46 -12.97
C GLU A 264 16.50 13.59 -14.18
N VAL A 265 15.48 13.98 -14.95
CA VAL A 265 15.11 13.32 -16.21
C VAL A 265 15.39 14.26 -17.37
N ARG A 266 16.39 13.90 -18.16
CA ARG A 266 16.79 14.65 -19.36
C ARG A 266 16.93 13.67 -20.51
N LEU A 267 15.97 13.72 -21.41
CA LEU A 267 15.84 12.78 -22.53
C LEU A 267 16.71 13.21 -23.71
N ALA A 268 17.69 12.43 -24.05
CA ALA A 268 18.43 12.55 -25.31
C ALA A 268 17.53 12.12 -26.50
N ALA A 269 18.06 12.21 -27.72
CA ALA A 269 17.34 11.77 -28.91
C ALA A 269 16.92 10.31 -28.81
N GLY A 270 15.64 10.04 -28.97
CA GLY A 270 15.03 8.69 -28.89
C GLY A 270 14.88 8.13 -27.47
N GLU A 271 15.35 8.82 -26.44
CA GLU A 271 15.12 8.39 -25.05
C GLU A 271 13.69 8.69 -24.59
N CYS A 272 13.22 7.91 -23.63
CA CYS A 272 11.87 8.03 -23.09
C CYS A 272 11.85 8.04 -21.56
N TYR A 273 10.81 8.64 -21.02
CA TYR A 273 10.43 8.59 -19.62
C TYR A 273 9.02 8.01 -19.48
N THR A 274 8.86 7.01 -18.63
CA THR A 274 7.55 6.41 -18.33
C THR A 274 7.15 6.77 -16.91
N SER A 275 5.99 7.40 -16.76
CA SER A 275 5.44 7.73 -15.45
C SER A 275 5.10 6.49 -14.62
N PRO A 276 5.00 6.58 -13.30
CA PRO A 276 4.37 5.54 -12.49
C PRO A 276 2.91 5.29 -12.93
N TRP A 277 2.39 4.11 -12.59
CA TRP A 277 0.95 3.88 -12.66
C TRP A 277 0.21 4.73 -11.63
N ILE A 278 -0.83 5.41 -12.08
CA ILE A 278 -1.79 6.15 -11.26
C ILE A 278 -3.08 5.34 -11.22
N TYR A 279 -3.55 5.01 -10.02
CA TYR A 279 -4.73 4.19 -9.82
C TYR A 279 -5.88 5.05 -9.29
N GLY A 280 -7.05 4.94 -9.93
CA GLY A 280 -8.31 5.50 -9.48
C GLY A 280 -9.24 4.40 -8.96
N SER A 281 -9.89 4.62 -7.82
CA SER A 281 -10.89 3.73 -7.24
C SER A 281 -12.14 4.52 -6.85
N TYR A 282 -13.30 4.01 -7.25
CA TYR A 282 -14.62 4.51 -6.86
C TYR A 282 -15.28 3.56 -5.87
N GLY A 283 -16.15 4.08 -5.01
CA GLY A 283 -16.99 3.25 -4.15
C GLY A 283 -18.10 4.02 -3.44
N HIS A 284 -19.13 3.30 -3.02
CA HIS A 284 -20.09 3.77 -2.04
C HIS A 284 -19.57 3.44 -0.63
N GLY A 285 -18.80 4.38 -0.07
CA GLY A 285 -18.00 4.22 1.12
C GLY A 285 -16.60 3.68 0.87
N LEU A 286 -15.73 3.91 1.85
CA LEU A 286 -14.30 3.53 1.81
C LEU A 286 -14.06 2.02 1.72
N ASP A 287 -15.01 1.18 2.19
CA ASP A 287 -14.86 -0.28 2.11
C ASP A 287 -14.99 -0.80 0.68
N GLU A 288 -15.89 -0.22 -0.13
CA GLU A 288 -16.00 -0.59 -1.54
C GLU A 288 -14.79 -0.10 -2.33
N LEU A 289 -14.37 1.15 -2.09
CA LEU A 289 -13.14 1.70 -2.66
C LEU A 289 -11.93 0.79 -2.36
N ALA A 290 -11.74 0.40 -1.08
CA ALA A 290 -10.66 -0.50 -0.64
C ALA A 290 -10.80 -1.90 -1.27
N GLY A 291 -12.03 -2.42 -1.36
CA GLY A 291 -12.32 -3.73 -1.92
C GLY A 291 -11.85 -3.89 -3.36
N ARG A 292 -11.86 -2.80 -4.17
CA ARG A 292 -11.34 -2.82 -5.54
C ARG A 292 -9.81 -2.97 -5.57
N PHE A 293 -9.08 -2.30 -4.68
CA PHE A 293 -7.64 -2.52 -4.52
C PHE A 293 -7.32 -3.94 -4.05
N HIS A 294 -8.08 -4.46 -3.07
CA HIS A 294 -7.91 -5.82 -2.57
C HIS A 294 -8.16 -6.87 -3.66
N GLY A 295 -9.22 -6.70 -4.46
CA GLY A 295 -9.52 -7.57 -5.60
C GLY A 295 -8.40 -7.55 -6.63
N TYR A 296 -7.95 -6.37 -7.04
CA TYR A 296 -6.82 -6.21 -7.95
C TYR A 296 -5.56 -6.93 -7.46
N LEU A 297 -5.20 -6.73 -6.19
CA LEU A 297 -4.01 -7.34 -5.61
C LEU A 297 -4.11 -8.88 -5.58
N ARG A 298 -5.28 -9.44 -5.29
CA ARG A 298 -5.53 -10.88 -5.29
C ARG A 298 -5.54 -11.51 -6.67
N ASP A 299 -5.97 -10.77 -7.67
CA ASP A 299 -6.04 -11.24 -9.07
C ASP A 299 -4.69 -11.23 -9.79
N ARG A 300 -3.63 -10.65 -9.19
CA ARG A 300 -2.28 -10.64 -9.78
C ARG A 300 -1.68 -12.04 -9.83
N ALA A 301 -0.93 -12.34 -10.90
CA ALA A 301 -0.29 -13.64 -11.09
C ALA A 301 0.70 -14.00 -9.96
N HIS A 302 1.37 -13.00 -9.39
CA HIS A 302 2.37 -13.14 -8.32
C HIS A 302 1.80 -12.86 -6.92
N HIS A 303 0.46 -12.79 -6.76
CA HIS A 303 -0.13 -12.73 -5.42
C HIS A 303 0.33 -13.94 -4.59
N PRO A 304 0.77 -13.76 -3.33
CA PRO A 304 1.28 -14.86 -2.52
C PRO A 304 0.27 -16.00 -2.39
N ARG A 305 0.67 -17.20 -2.78
CA ARG A 305 -0.17 -18.42 -2.70
C ARG A 305 0.13 -19.28 -1.49
N SER A 306 1.16 -18.90 -0.72
CA SER A 306 1.47 -19.56 0.54
C SER A 306 0.30 -19.39 1.53
N PRO A 307 0.14 -20.31 2.49
CA PRO A 307 -0.91 -20.18 3.50
C PRO A 307 -0.65 -19.02 4.48
N ARG A 308 0.27 -18.10 4.19
CA ARG A 308 0.74 -17.01 5.04
C ARG A 308 1.22 -17.53 6.40
N PRO A 309 2.45 -18.04 6.46
CA PRO A 309 3.00 -18.72 7.64
C PRO A 309 3.04 -17.82 8.86
N VAL A 310 2.69 -18.34 10.03
CA VAL A 310 2.88 -17.65 11.32
C VAL A 310 4.37 -17.37 11.50
N THR A 311 4.74 -16.09 11.52
CA THR A 311 6.13 -15.63 11.52
C THR A 311 6.56 -15.22 12.92
N LEU A 312 7.68 -15.75 13.45
CA LEU A 312 8.38 -15.15 14.57
C LEU A 312 9.52 -14.29 14.03
N ASN A 313 9.58 -13.02 14.44
CA ASN A 313 10.70 -12.12 14.19
C ASN A 313 11.49 -11.89 15.47
N THR A 314 12.82 -11.87 15.38
CA THR A 314 13.69 -11.82 16.56
C THR A 314 13.96 -10.40 17.08
N TRP A 315 13.54 -9.32 16.36
CA TRP A 315 13.95 -7.96 16.69
C TRP A 315 13.66 -7.57 18.15
N GLU A 316 12.39 -7.51 18.56
CA GLU A 316 12.08 -7.15 19.95
C GLU A 316 12.40 -8.25 20.98
N ALA A 317 12.81 -9.45 20.54
CA ALA A 317 13.23 -10.51 21.44
C ALA A 317 14.70 -10.41 21.86
N VAL A 318 15.60 -9.98 20.97
CA VAL A 318 17.06 -9.99 21.24
C VAL A 318 17.78 -8.72 20.77
N TYR A 319 17.16 -7.90 19.91
CA TYR A 319 17.83 -6.77 19.24
C TYR A 319 19.17 -7.20 18.64
N PHE A 320 20.25 -6.47 18.90
CA PHE A 320 21.62 -6.80 18.43
C PHE A 320 22.33 -7.89 19.25
N GLN A 321 21.69 -8.45 20.29
CA GLN A 321 22.32 -9.43 21.17
C GLN A 321 22.11 -10.85 20.63
N HIS A 322 22.84 -11.19 19.59
CA HIS A 322 22.76 -12.50 18.96
C HIS A 322 23.61 -13.53 19.74
N ASP A 323 22.93 -14.42 20.46
CA ASP A 323 23.49 -15.62 21.08
C ASP A 323 22.83 -16.86 20.48
N VAL A 324 23.62 -17.77 19.94
CA VAL A 324 23.12 -18.96 19.21
C VAL A 324 22.25 -19.84 20.11
N SER A 325 22.64 -19.99 21.38
CA SER A 325 21.88 -20.84 22.33
C SER A 325 20.53 -20.21 22.66
N LYS A 326 20.50 -18.90 22.88
CA LYS A 326 19.26 -18.15 23.13
C LYS A 326 18.35 -18.17 21.91
N LEU A 327 18.89 -17.97 20.72
CA LEU A 327 18.11 -17.99 19.47
C LEU A 327 17.55 -19.38 19.16
N LYS A 328 18.27 -20.46 19.47
CA LYS A 328 17.74 -21.84 19.39
C LYS A 328 16.62 -22.07 20.40
N ALA A 329 16.79 -21.64 21.65
CA ALA A 329 15.73 -21.74 22.64
C ALA A 329 14.48 -20.93 22.26
N LEU A 330 14.67 -19.77 21.62
CA LEU A 330 13.57 -18.97 21.09
C LEU A 330 12.88 -19.71 19.91
N ALA A 331 13.64 -20.36 19.04
CA ALA A 331 13.09 -21.17 17.95
C ALA A 331 12.31 -22.37 18.48
N ASP A 332 12.78 -23.05 19.53
CA ASP A 332 12.06 -24.14 20.19
C ASP A 332 10.71 -23.63 20.76
N ALA A 333 10.72 -22.50 21.47
CA ALA A 333 9.50 -21.88 22.01
C ALA A 333 8.54 -21.41 20.90
N ALA A 334 9.08 -20.92 19.77
CA ALA A 334 8.30 -20.55 18.60
C ALA A 334 7.60 -21.76 17.97
N ALA A 335 8.31 -22.88 17.83
CA ALA A 335 7.74 -24.13 17.33
C ALA A 335 6.66 -24.68 18.27
N GLU A 336 6.88 -24.61 19.60
CA GLU A 336 5.90 -25.01 20.63
C GLU A 336 4.56 -24.28 20.47
N VAL A 337 4.57 -22.97 20.24
CA VAL A 337 3.35 -22.19 20.04
C VAL A 337 2.79 -22.30 18.61
N GLY A 338 3.50 -22.98 17.72
CA GLY A 338 3.04 -23.27 16.35
C GLY A 338 3.46 -22.24 15.30
N ALA A 339 4.55 -21.49 15.49
CA ALA A 339 5.15 -20.70 14.44
C ALA A 339 5.58 -21.57 13.24
N GLU A 340 5.57 -20.98 12.05
CA GLU A 340 5.86 -21.68 10.78
C GLU A 340 7.07 -21.04 10.06
N ARG A 341 7.51 -19.87 10.51
CA ARG A 341 8.66 -19.11 9.97
C ARG A 341 9.40 -18.44 11.12
N PHE A 342 10.73 -18.51 11.07
CA PHE A 342 11.62 -17.81 12.01
C PHE A 342 12.49 -16.83 11.24
N VAL A 343 12.45 -15.55 11.57
CA VAL A 343 13.18 -14.47 10.89
C VAL A 343 14.24 -13.91 11.83
N LEU A 344 15.52 -14.11 11.47
CA LEU A 344 16.63 -13.46 12.15
C LEU A 344 16.73 -12.03 11.65
N ASP A 345 16.54 -11.07 12.56
CA ASP A 345 16.53 -9.63 12.27
C ASP A 345 17.95 -9.04 12.31
N ASP A 346 18.10 -7.70 12.34
CA ASP A 346 19.35 -6.95 12.31
C ASP A 346 20.36 -7.40 13.39
N GLY A 347 21.67 -7.47 13.03
CA GLY A 347 22.77 -7.80 13.97
C GLY A 347 23.59 -9.03 13.61
N TRP A 348 23.31 -9.74 12.51
CA TRP A 348 24.00 -10.99 12.12
C TRP A 348 25.30 -10.80 11.33
N PHE A 349 25.50 -9.63 10.72
CA PHE A 349 26.63 -9.38 9.80
C PHE A 349 27.80 -8.67 10.48
N GLN A 350 28.93 -8.60 9.75
CA GLN A 350 30.23 -8.17 10.24
C GLN A 350 30.18 -6.79 10.90
N GLY A 351 30.69 -6.70 12.13
CA GLY A 351 30.80 -5.45 12.88
C GLY A 351 29.47 -4.89 13.43
N ARG A 352 28.34 -5.52 13.14
CA ARG A 352 27.00 -5.04 13.51
C ARG A 352 26.64 -5.37 14.95
N ARG A 353 27.11 -4.56 15.90
CA ARG A 353 26.80 -4.68 17.36
C ARG A 353 25.76 -3.68 17.82
N ASN A 354 25.50 -2.68 17.02
CA ASN A 354 24.52 -1.62 17.16
C ASN A 354 24.31 -0.95 15.81
N ASP A 355 23.52 0.14 15.73
CA ASP A 355 23.19 0.82 14.48
C ASP A 355 24.25 1.81 13.95
N THR A 356 25.45 1.90 14.60
CA THR A 356 26.48 2.87 14.21
C THR A 356 27.48 2.34 13.20
N ALA A 357 27.59 1.01 13.02
CA ALA A 357 28.61 0.38 12.20
C ALA A 357 28.10 -0.85 11.43
N GLY A 358 28.86 -1.29 10.43
CA GLY A 358 28.73 -2.57 9.75
C GLY A 358 27.73 -2.60 8.59
N LEU A 359 26.80 -1.65 8.50
CA LEU A 359 25.81 -1.67 7.42
C LEU A 359 26.50 -1.47 6.06
N GLY A 360 26.23 -2.39 5.14
CA GLY A 360 26.93 -2.53 3.85
C GLY A 360 27.84 -3.76 3.77
N ASP A 361 28.35 -4.23 4.91
CA ASP A 361 29.26 -5.39 4.99
C ASP A 361 28.47 -6.69 5.12
N TRP A 362 27.82 -7.12 4.07
CA TRP A 362 26.91 -8.28 4.05
C TRP A 362 27.66 -9.62 4.11
N TYR A 363 28.46 -9.80 5.14
CA TYR A 363 29.17 -11.02 5.50
C TYR A 363 28.78 -11.45 6.91
N VAL A 364 28.59 -12.75 7.13
CA VAL A 364 28.28 -13.25 8.49
C VAL A 364 29.44 -12.93 9.43
N ASP A 365 29.11 -12.35 10.58
CA ASP A 365 30.11 -11.98 11.58
C ASP A 365 30.72 -13.21 12.24
N LYS A 366 32.02 -13.42 12.06
CA LYS A 366 32.74 -14.62 12.55
C LYS A 366 32.92 -14.61 14.07
N ASP A 367 32.91 -13.46 14.72
CA ASP A 367 33.07 -13.36 16.18
C ASP A 367 31.77 -13.81 16.89
N VAL A 368 30.61 -13.52 16.31
CA VAL A 368 29.30 -13.94 16.83
C VAL A 368 28.89 -15.31 16.29
N TRP A 369 29.21 -15.57 15.04
CA TRP A 369 28.83 -16.76 14.28
C TRP A 369 30.06 -17.50 13.75
N PRO A 370 30.88 -18.13 14.61
CA PRO A 370 32.13 -18.75 14.17
C PRO A 370 31.93 -19.87 13.15
N ASP A 371 30.80 -20.56 13.22
CA ASP A 371 30.40 -21.64 12.28
C ASP A 371 29.39 -21.14 11.22
N GLY A 372 29.28 -19.81 10.98
CA GLY A 372 28.25 -19.23 10.13
C GLY A 372 26.85 -19.34 10.74
N LEU A 373 25.81 -19.03 9.95
CA LEU A 373 24.42 -19.14 10.41
C LEU A 373 23.90 -20.59 10.41
N HIS A 374 24.64 -21.56 9.86
CA HIS A 374 24.22 -22.96 9.73
C HIS A 374 23.70 -23.57 11.04
N PRO A 375 24.34 -23.38 12.22
CA PRO A 375 23.85 -23.96 13.46
C PRO A 375 22.44 -23.52 13.86
N LEU A 376 22.02 -22.30 13.50
CA LEU A 376 20.66 -21.79 13.72
C LEU A 376 19.71 -22.21 12.59
N VAL A 377 20.15 -22.06 11.33
CA VAL A 377 19.35 -22.40 10.15
C VAL A 377 18.93 -23.85 10.15
N ASP A 378 19.86 -24.77 10.39
CA ASP A 378 19.59 -26.22 10.43
C ASP A 378 18.66 -26.57 11.60
N HIS A 379 18.81 -25.90 12.76
CA HIS A 379 17.92 -26.08 13.89
C HIS A 379 16.47 -25.62 13.55
N VAL A 380 16.31 -24.46 12.96
CA VAL A 380 15.01 -23.92 12.53
C VAL A 380 14.35 -24.88 11.51
N HIS A 381 15.11 -25.34 10.53
CA HIS A 381 14.59 -26.31 9.55
C HIS A 381 14.24 -27.67 10.18
N ALA A 382 15.02 -28.14 11.15
CA ALA A 382 14.73 -29.38 11.89
C ALA A 382 13.41 -29.29 12.69
N LEU A 383 13.04 -28.09 13.14
CA LEU A 383 11.75 -27.80 13.77
C LEU A 383 10.59 -27.67 12.75
N GLY A 384 10.86 -27.79 11.46
CA GLY A 384 9.86 -27.67 10.39
C GLY A 384 9.47 -26.25 10.03
N MET A 385 10.23 -25.27 10.48
CA MET A 385 10.00 -23.85 10.16
C MET A 385 10.84 -23.39 8.96
N GLN A 386 10.33 -22.41 8.21
CA GLN A 386 11.09 -21.68 7.20
C GLN A 386 12.03 -20.69 7.86
N PHE A 387 13.26 -20.54 7.34
CA PHE A 387 14.20 -19.52 7.79
C PHE A 387 14.10 -18.25 6.95
N GLY A 388 14.09 -17.09 7.60
CA GLY A 388 14.15 -15.76 6.99
C GLY A 388 15.28 -14.91 7.55
N LEU A 389 15.70 -13.91 6.78
CA LEU A 389 16.81 -13.03 7.15
C LEU A 389 16.48 -11.58 6.82
N TRP A 390 16.90 -10.65 7.69
CA TRP A 390 16.78 -9.21 7.52
C TRP A 390 17.95 -8.64 6.71
N PHE A 391 17.63 -7.67 5.84
CA PHE A 391 18.60 -6.88 5.09
C PHE A 391 18.13 -5.42 4.99
N GLU A 392 19.09 -4.49 4.93
CA GLU A 392 18.90 -3.08 4.59
C GLU A 392 19.90 -2.69 3.47
N PRO A 393 19.72 -3.21 2.24
CA PRO A 393 20.79 -3.20 1.25
C PRO A 393 21.01 -1.85 0.57
N GLU A 394 20.07 -0.93 0.69
CA GLU A 394 20.14 0.41 0.09
C GLU A 394 20.93 1.41 0.93
N MET A 395 21.33 1.00 2.14
CA MET A 395 22.00 1.87 3.11
C MET A 395 23.40 1.36 3.46
N VAL A 396 24.25 2.28 3.93
CA VAL A 396 25.63 1.98 4.34
C VAL A 396 26.00 2.84 5.56
N ASN A 397 26.68 2.27 6.54
CA ASN A 397 27.29 3.08 7.58
C ASN A 397 28.63 3.65 7.08
N PRO A 398 28.98 4.92 7.42
CA PRO A 398 30.34 5.42 7.22
C PRO A 398 31.39 4.53 7.89
N ASP A 399 31.06 3.92 9.01
CA ASP A 399 31.87 2.90 9.68
C ASP A 399 31.52 1.49 9.19
N SER A 400 31.88 1.22 7.94
CA SER A 400 31.84 -0.09 7.31
C SER A 400 33.05 -0.26 6.41
N ASP A 401 33.46 -1.49 6.12
CA ASP A 401 34.53 -1.78 5.18
C ASP A 401 34.14 -1.36 3.77
N LEU A 402 32.87 -1.53 3.40
CA LEU A 402 32.33 -1.08 2.11
C LEU A 402 32.50 0.42 1.92
N ALA A 403 32.09 1.25 2.88
CA ALA A 403 32.20 2.70 2.78
C ALA A 403 33.65 3.18 2.73
N ARG A 404 34.57 2.49 3.42
CA ARG A 404 36.01 2.79 3.37
C ARG A 404 36.64 2.41 2.03
N ALA A 405 36.22 1.29 1.46
CA ALA A 405 36.72 0.81 0.17
C ALA A 405 36.19 1.58 -1.03
N HIS A 406 34.92 1.98 -0.95
CA HIS A 406 34.13 2.57 -2.05
C HIS A 406 33.35 3.82 -1.62
N PRO A 407 34.02 4.89 -1.18
CA PRO A 407 33.36 6.13 -0.81
C PRO A 407 32.57 6.76 -1.98
N GLU A 408 32.99 6.48 -3.24
CA GLU A 408 32.32 6.93 -4.45
C GLU A 408 30.97 6.25 -4.72
N TRP A 409 30.65 5.17 -4.02
CA TRP A 409 29.33 4.51 -4.10
C TRP A 409 28.29 5.13 -3.17
N ILE A 410 28.67 6.13 -2.38
CA ILE A 410 27.75 6.85 -1.52
C ILE A 410 27.11 7.99 -2.31
N MET A 411 25.78 8.06 -2.34
CA MET A 411 25.07 9.17 -2.97
C MET A 411 25.46 10.51 -2.33
N ALA A 412 25.88 11.49 -3.15
CA ALA A 412 26.31 12.80 -2.68
C ALA A 412 26.23 13.84 -3.80
N THR A 413 26.15 15.12 -3.45
CA THR A 413 26.17 16.24 -4.39
C THR A 413 27.46 17.05 -4.25
N GLY A 414 28.20 17.23 -5.34
CA GLY A 414 29.30 18.17 -5.44
C GLY A 414 30.41 18.03 -4.39
N GLY A 415 30.72 16.83 -3.93
CA GLY A 415 31.77 16.56 -2.94
C GLY A 415 31.40 16.89 -1.50
N ARG A 416 30.15 17.24 -1.22
CA ARG A 416 29.63 17.38 0.15
C ARG A 416 29.24 16.00 0.68
N THR A 417 29.58 15.71 1.94
CA THR A 417 29.04 14.53 2.62
C THR A 417 27.61 14.82 3.05
N PRO A 418 26.63 14.01 2.64
CA PRO A 418 25.24 14.21 3.08
C PRO A 418 25.11 14.08 4.61
N PRO A 419 24.15 14.76 5.24
CA PRO A 419 23.89 14.55 6.67
C PRO A 419 23.50 13.09 6.91
N THR A 420 24.02 12.51 7.99
CA THR A 420 23.64 11.16 8.42
C THR A 420 22.26 11.13 9.07
N ALA A 421 21.52 10.04 8.87
CA ALA A 421 20.35 9.70 9.67
C ALA A 421 20.50 8.25 10.12
N ARG A 422 20.28 7.95 11.39
CA ARG A 422 20.58 6.65 12.02
C ARG A 422 22.01 6.18 11.77
N ASN A 423 22.97 7.10 11.73
CA ASN A 423 24.37 6.85 11.38
C ASN A 423 24.57 6.24 9.99
N GLN A 424 23.65 6.44 9.08
CA GLN A 424 23.64 5.85 7.74
C GLN A 424 23.84 6.90 6.65
N GLN A 425 24.36 6.43 5.51
CA GLN A 425 24.36 7.06 4.20
C GLN A 425 23.60 6.17 3.21
N VAL A 426 23.31 6.67 2.02
CA VAL A 426 22.62 5.94 0.95
C VAL A 426 23.65 5.37 -0.01
N LEU A 427 23.58 4.07 -0.29
CA LEU A 427 24.34 3.41 -1.32
C LEU A 427 23.73 3.68 -2.69
N ASP A 428 24.51 4.20 -3.64
CA ASP A 428 24.07 4.53 -4.99
C ASP A 428 23.87 3.27 -5.83
N LEU A 429 22.64 2.77 -5.91
CA LEU A 429 22.30 1.61 -6.76
C LEU A 429 22.24 1.96 -8.25
N GLY A 430 22.26 3.24 -8.60
CA GLY A 430 22.51 3.68 -9.97
C GLY A 430 23.96 3.42 -10.42
N HIS A 431 24.88 3.21 -9.48
CA HIS A 431 26.25 2.83 -9.78
C HIS A 431 26.36 1.33 -10.10
N PRO A 432 26.82 0.93 -11.31
CA PRO A 432 26.76 -0.46 -11.74
C PRO A 432 27.51 -1.44 -10.83
N GLU A 433 28.65 -1.04 -10.28
CA GLU A 433 29.47 -1.90 -9.42
C GLU A 433 28.83 -2.07 -8.03
N ALA A 434 28.26 -1.01 -7.46
CA ALA A 434 27.51 -1.09 -6.20
C ALA A 434 26.28 -2.02 -6.34
N TYR A 435 25.55 -1.89 -7.44
CA TYR A 435 24.44 -2.78 -7.78
C TYR A 435 24.90 -4.24 -7.89
N ALA A 436 25.95 -4.50 -8.65
CA ALA A 436 26.50 -5.85 -8.85
C ALA A 436 26.96 -6.48 -7.54
N TYR A 437 27.64 -5.70 -6.68
CA TYR A 437 28.04 -6.13 -5.34
C TYR A 437 26.86 -6.62 -4.50
N LEU A 438 25.80 -5.79 -4.41
CA LEU A 438 24.63 -6.17 -3.62
C LEU A 438 23.92 -7.41 -4.17
N LEU A 439 23.73 -7.46 -5.49
CA LEU A 439 23.11 -8.62 -6.12
C LEU A 439 23.88 -9.91 -5.84
N GLU A 440 25.22 -9.88 -5.95
CA GLU A 440 26.09 -11.03 -5.65
C GLU A 440 25.98 -11.43 -4.17
N ARG A 441 26.04 -10.46 -3.26
CA ARG A 441 26.01 -10.76 -1.82
C ARG A 441 24.68 -11.34 -1.37
N LEU A 442 23.56 -10.75 -1.81
CA LEU A 442 22.22 -11.24 -1.49
C LEU A 442 21.99 -12.64 -2.09
N ASP A 443 22.35 -12.84 -3.36
CA ASP A 443 22.24 -14.13 -4.06
C ASP A 443 23.03 -15.24 -3.36
N ALA A 444 24.27 -14.95 -2.97
CA ALA A 444 25.12 -15.89 -2.24
C ALA A 444 24.53 -16.31 -0.89
N LEU A 445 24.05 -15.34 -0.09
CA LEU A 445 23.47 -15.60 1.23
C LEU A 445 22.16 -16.38 1.13
N VAL A 446 21.28 -15.99 0.19
CA VAL A 446 20.01 -16.71 -0.04
C VAL A 446 20.28 -18.17 -0.43
N THR A 447 21.29 -18.41 -1.27
CA THR A 447 21.68 -19.75 -1.72
C THR A 447 22.30 -20.56 -0.58
N GLU A 448 23.31 -20.00 0.11
CA GLU A 448 24.07 -20.70 1.15
C GLU A 448 23.17 -21.13 2.31
N TYR A 449 22.31 -20.22 2.81
CA TYR A 449 21.50 -20.46 3.98
C TYR A 449 20.05 -20.91 3.65
N ARG A 450 19.75 -21.17 2.38
CA ARG A 450 18.42 -21.62 1.93
C ARG A 450 17.32 -20.69 2.47
N ILE A 451 17.55 -19.37 2.33
CA ILE A 451 16.64 -18.35 2.84
C ILE A 451 15.36 -18.35 2.02
N GLY A 452 14.22 -18.60 2.67
CA GLY A 452 12.90 -18.58 2.01
C GLY A 452 12.16 -17.26 2.18
N TYR A 453 12.69 -16.33 2.98
CA TYR A 453 12.05 -15.06 3.27
C TYR A 453 13.09 -13.97 3.58
N ILE A 454 12.91 -12.81 2.98
CA ILE A 454 13.69 -11.60 3.26
C ILE A 454 12.79 -10.55 3.89
N LYS A 455 13.20 -9.97 5.04
CA LYS A 455 12.71 -8.68 5.51
C LYS A 455 13.64 -7.61 4.94
N TRP A 456 13.15 -6.88 3.93
CA TRP A 456 13.89 -5.83 3.24
C TRP A 456 13.57 -4.49 3.84
N ASP A 457 14.52 -3.89 4.54
CA ASP A 457 14.36 -2.64 5.26
C ASP A 457 15.00 -1.45 4.53
N HIS A 458 14.61 -0.23 4.93
CA HIS A 458 15.09 1.04 4.40
C HIS A 458 14.86 2.15 5.44
N ASN A 459 15.88 2.51 6.21
CA ASN A 459 15.70 3.24 7.46
C ASN A 459 16.09 4.72 7.41
N ARG A 460 16.33 5.31 6.27
CA ARG A 460 16.57 6.74 6.16
C ARG A 460 15.95 7.35 4.90
N ASP A 461 15.69 8.65 4.95
CA ASP A 461 15.28 9.43 3.79
C ASP A 461 16.50 9.73 2.90
N LEU A 462 16.31 9.87 1.59
CA LEU A 462 17.34 10.24 0.65
C LEU A 462 17.51 11.76 0.68
N VAL A 463 18.60 12.20 1.24
CA VAL A 463 18.99 13.63 1.31
C VAL A 463 20.29 13.81 0.53
N GLU A 464 20.39 14.85 -0.29
CA GLU A 464 21.56 15.09 -1.16
C GLU A 464 21.82 13.88 -2.09
N ALA A 465 20.73 13.27 -2.61
CA ALA A 465 20.77 12.05 -3.40
C ALA A 465 21.26 12.30 -4.83
N GLY A 466 22.56 12.47 -4.96
CA GLY A 466 23.24 12.68 -6.22
C GLY A 466 24.12 11.50 -6.63
N HIS A 467 24.17 11.20 -7.93
CA HIS A 467 25.06 10.19 -8.50
C HIS A 467 26.49 10.69 -8.61
N SER A 468 27.45 9.93 -8.09
CA SER A 468 28.89 10.16 -8.28
C SER A 468 29.28 9.97 -9.77
N PRO A 469 30.29 10.70 -10.30
CA PRO A 469 31.09 11.73 -9.62
C PRO A 469 30.53 13.15 -9.74
N ARG A 470 29.46 13.37 -10.53
CA ARG A 470 28.95 14.72 -10.86
C ARG A 470 27.92 15.26 -9.86
N GLY A 471 27.35 14.39 -9.03
CA GLY A 471 26.29 14.75 -8.10
C GLY A 471 24.98 15.13 -8.81
N THR A 472 24.70 14.52 -9.97
CA THR A 472 23.41 14.69 -10.66
C THR A 472 22.29 14.04 -9.87
N ALA A 473 21.11 14.64 -9.88
CA ALA A 473 19.95 14.10 -9.16
C ALA A 473 19.66 12.64 -9.54
N GLY A 474 19.40 11.78 -8.56
CA GLY A 474 19.40 10.33 -8.76
C GLY A 474 18.31 9.54 -8.04
N VAL A 475 17.27 10.18 -7.50
CA VAL A 475 16.19 9.47 -6.79
C VAL A 475 15.38 8.56 -7.70
N HIS A 476 15.08 9.03 -8.93
CA HIS A 476 14.41 8.21 -9.95
C HIS A 476 15.21 6.95 -10.26
N ALA A 477 16.49 7.11 -10.59
CA ALA A 477 17.36 6.00 -10.94
C ALA A 477 17.59 5.03 -9.76
N GLN A 478 17.69 5.55 -8.53
CA GLN A 478 17.77 4.74 -7.30
C GLN A 478 16.53 3.86 -7.14
N THR A 479 15.34 4.44 -7.23
CA THR A 479 14.07 3.71 -7.12
C THR A 479 13.94 2.63 -8.20
N ALA A 480 14.26 2.96 -9.45
CA ALA A 480 14.25 2.01 -10.57
C ALA A 480 15.27 0.88 -10.37
N ALA A 481 16.46 1.19 -9.81
CA ALA A 481 17.49 0.20 -9.54
C ALA A 481 17.07 -0.77 -8.43
N VAL A 482 16.41 -0.30 -7.37
CA VAL A 482 15.85 -1.15 -6.31
C VAL A 482 14.82 -2.12 -6.88
N TYR A 483 13.91 -1.62 -7.71
CA TYR A 483 12.91 -2.46 -8.36
C TYR A 483 13.58 -3.58 -9.19
N ARG A 484 14.57 -3.22 -10.02
CA ARG A 484 15.33 -4.19 -10.81
C ARG A 484 16.07 -5.20 -9.94
N LEU A 485 16.68 -4.77 -8.83
CA LEU A 485 17.40 -5.66 -7.91
C LEU A 485 16.48 -6.71 -7.29
N ILE A 486 15.29 -6.29 -6.83
CA ILE A 486 14.30 -7.22 -6.27
C ILE A 486 13.77 -8.16 -7.36
N ASP A 487 13.48 -7.66 -8.56
CA ASP A 487 12.99 -8.47 -9.69
C ASP A 487 14.03 -9.54 -10.09
N GLU A 488 15.32 -9.19 -10.16
CA GLU A 488 16.41 -10.13 -10.46
C GLU A 488 16.57 -11.19 -9.37
N LEU A 489 16.49 -10.83 -8.09
CA LEU A 489 16.55 -11.79 -6.99
C LEU A 489 15.39 -12.79 -7.05
N ARG A 490 14.17 -12.32 -7.34
CA ARG A 490 12.99 -13.19 -7.48
C ARG A 490 13.10 -14.15 -8.68
N VAL A 491 13.71 -13.71 -9.77
CA VAL A 491 13.98 -14.59 -10.93
C VAL A 491 14.98 -15.68 -10.58
N ARG A 492 16.03 -15.36 -9.82
CA ARG A 492 17.04 -16.32 -9.38
C ARG A 492 16.53 -17.32 -8.34
N HIS A 493 15.68 -16.82 -7.43
CA HIS A 493 15.16 -17.57 -6.28
C HIS A 493 13.64 -17.68 -6.35
N THR A 494 13.16 -18.61 -7.17
CA THR A 494 11.72 -18.88 -7.29
C THR A 494 11.15 -19.37 -5.96
N GLY A 495 10.13 -18.68 -5.43
CA GLY A 495 9.54 -19.00 -4.12
C GLY A 495 10.11 -18.21 -2.95
N LEU A 496 11.11 -17.34 -3.17
CA LEU A 496 11.54 -16.36 -2.18
C LEU A 496 10.41 -15.34 -1.94
N GLU A 497 9.95 -15.21 -0.70
CA GLU A 497 9.03 -14.16 -0.28
C GLU A 497 9.83 -12.95 0.26
N ILE A 498 9.39 -11.75 -0.09
CA ILE A 498 10.02 -10.50 0.36
C ILE A 498 9.01 -9.63 1.07
N GLU A 499 9.35 -9.20 2.29
CA GLU A 499 8.61 -8.17 3.04
C GLU A 499 9.23 -6.80 2.79
N SER A 500 8.40 -5.82 2.40
CA SER A 500 8.79 -4.41 2.40
C SER A 500 8.67 -3.84 3.80
N CYS A 501 9.80 -3.49 4.40
CA CYS A 501 9.93 -2.67 5.58
C CYS A 501 10.61 -1.35 5.19
N SER A 502 10.28 -0.26 5.88
CA SER A 502 10.99 1.01 5.69
C SER A 502 10.77 1.90 6.92
N SER A 503 11.57 1.71 7.96
CA SER A 503 11.28 2.24 9.31
C SER A 503 9.81 1.97 9.68
N GLY A 504 9.40 0.71 9.60
CA GLY A 504 7.99 0.35 9.62
C GLY A 504 7.29 0.56 8.27
N GLY A 505 6.23 1.35 8.25
CA GLY A 505 5.34 1.54 7.09
C GLY A 505 5.78 2.61 6.08
N GLY A 506 7.05 2.95 6.00
CA GLY A 506 7.55 4.04 5.13
C GLY A 506 7.63 3.72 3.64
N ARG A 507 7.40 2.47 3.22
CA ARG A 507 7.36 2.08 1.80
C ARG A 507 6.20 1.12 1.54
N ILE A 508 5.02 1.71 1.42
CA ILE A 508 3.77 1.00 1.12
C ILE A 508 3.11 1.70 -0.07
N ASP A 509 3.24 1.11 -1.24
CA ASP A 509 2.61 1.54 -2.48
C ASP A 509 2.50 0.34 -3.45
N LEU A 510 1.71 0.50 -4.53
CA LEU A 510 1.54 -0.59 -5.49
C LEU A 510 2.79 -0.83 -6.34
N GLY A 511 3.74 0.11 -6.42
CA GLY A 511 5.01 -0.10 -7.13
C GLY A 511 5.90 -1.13 -6.45
N ILE A 512 6.12 -0.99 -5.13
CA ILE A 512 6.88 -2.01 -4.37
C ILE A 512 6.11 -3.33 -4.27
N LEU A 513 4.79 -3.27 -4.18
CA LEU A 513 3.94 -4.47 -4.08
C LEU A 513 3.88 -5.30 -5.36
N GLU A 514 4.26 -4.76 -6.53
CA GLU A 514 4.50 -5.58 -7.71
C GLU A 514 5.66 -6.58 -7.51
N ARG A 515 6.49 -6.38 -6.48
CA ARG A 515 7.76 -7.08 -6.24
C ARG A 515 7.84 -7.75 -4.87
N THR A 516 6.95 -7.40 -3.95
CA THR A 516 6.97 -7.89 -2.57
C THR A 516 5.68 -8.60 -2.19
N ASP A 517 5.74 -9.44 -1.19
CA ASP A 517 4.69 -10.37 -0.81
C ASP A 517 4.00 -9.99 0.50
N ARG A 518 4.56 -9.02 1.22
CA ARG A 518 4.11 -8.55 2.52
C ARG A 518 4.66 -7.15 2.79
N VAL A 519 3.96 -6.36 3.61
CA VAL A 519 4.50 -5.10 4.14
C VAL A 519 4.54 -5.13 5.66
N TRP A 520 5.57 -4.55 6.24
CA TRP A 520 5.60 -4.22 7.66
C TRP A 520 4.92 -2.86 7.85
N THR A 521 3.79 -2.83 8.55
CA THR A 521 2.92 -1.64 8.59
C THR A 521 3.41 -0.56 9.53
N SER A 522 4.16 -0.93 10.57
CA SER A 522 4.76 -0.03 11.57
C SER A 522 5.70 -0.80 12.49
N ASP A 523 6.77 -0.15 12.94
CA ASP A 523 7.62 -0.65 14.03
C ASP A 523 6.93 -0.52 15.41
N CYS A 524 5.84 0.21 15.49
CA CYS A 524 4.97 0.20 16.67
C CYS A 524 4.11 -1.05 16.67
N ILE A 525 4.33 -1.97 17.59
CA ILE A 525 3.50 -3.17 17.79
C ILE A 525 2.60 -3.09 19.03
N ASP A 526 2.44 -1.90 19.59
CA ASP A 526 1.36 -1.60 20.56
C ASP A 526 0.00 -1.90 19.94
N ALA A 527 -0.79 -2.75 20.59
CA ALA A 527 -2.05 -3.26 20.00
C ALA A 527 -3.09 -2.15 19.76
N LEU A 528 -3.13 -1.10 20.61
CA LEU A 528 -4.06 0.01 20.42
C LEU A 528 -3.67 0.88 19.22
N GLU A 529 -2.37 1.22 19.08
CA GLU A 529 -1.87 1.95 17.91
C GLU A 529 -2.08 1.15 16.63
N ARG A 530 -1.85 -0.17 16.69
CA ARG A 530 -2.03 -1.08 15.54
C ARG A 530 -3.48 -1.19 15.09
N GLN A 531 -4.48 -1.06 15.97
CA GLN A 531 -5.88 -0.96 15.56
C GLN A 531 -6.09 0.16 14.53
N GLN A 532 -5.51 1.33 14.78
CA GLN A 532 -5.60 2.46 13.87
C GLN A 532 -4.74 2.27 12.61
N ILE A 533 -3.47 1.92 12.77
CA ILE A 533 -2.51 1.80 11.66
C ILE A 533 -3.01 0.76 10.64
N GLN A 534 -3.48 -0.40 11.11
CA GLN A 534 -4.01 -1.46 10.27
C GLN A 534 -5.33 -1.08 9.60
N ARG A 535 -6.24 -0.38 10.33
CA ARG A 535 -7.52 0.08 9.79
C ARG A 535 -7.34 0.95 8.55
N TRP A 536 -6.38 1.88 8.58
CA TRP A 536 -6.15 2.84 7.50
C TRP A 536 -5.19 2.31 6.42
N THR A 537 -4.22 1.49 6.77
CA THR A 537 -3.41 0.77 5.77
C THR A 537 -4.28 -0.18 4.94
N GLY A 538 -5.31 -0.75 5.55
CA GLY A 538 -6.31 -1.59 4.89
C GLY A 538 -7.20 -0.87 3.86
N LEU A 539 -7.06 0.45 3.63
CA LEU A 539 -7.66 1.10 2.47
C LEU A 539 -7.01 0.67 1.15
N LEU A 540 -5.73 0.35 1.18
CA LEU A 540 -4.97 -0.09 0.02
C LEU A 540 -4.76 -1.62 0.00
N LEU A 541 -4.48 -2.23 1.16
CA LEU A 541 -3.97 -3.60 1.25
C LEU A 541 -4.95 -4.57 1.90
N PRO A 542 -5.12 -5.79 1.34
CA PRO A 542 -5.86 -6.85 1.98
C PRO A 542 -5.08 -7.45 3.17
N PRO A 543 -5.78 -8.12 4.10
CA PRO A 543 -5.18 -8.63 5.34
C PRO A 543 -3.94 -9.51 5.16
N GLU A 544 -3.93 -10.35 4.14
CA GLU A 544 -2.84 -11.31 3.86
C GLU A 544 -1.50 -10.64 3.50
N LEU A 545 -1.52 -9.36 3.14
CA LEU A 545 -0.32 -8.57 2.84
C LEU A 545 0.12 -7.67 4.00
N LEU A 546 -0.67 -7.57 5.07
CA LEU A 546 -0.38 -6.74 6.24
C LEU A 546 0.37 -7.52 7.30
N GLY A 547 1.63 -7.24 7.56
CA GLY A 547 2.40 -7.80 8.67
C GLY A 547 1.86 -7.32 10.03
N THR A 548 1.41 -8.27 10.86
CA THR A 548 0.82 -8.01 12.16
C THR A 548 1.41 -8.94 13.20
N HIS A 549 2.12 -8.38 14.20
CA HIS A 549 2.80 -9.18 15.20
C HIS A 549 2.19 -9.01 16.60
N VAL A 550 2.22 -10.08 17.38
CA VAL A 550 1.93 -10.09 18.81
C VAL A 550 3.17 -9.61 19.55
N ALA A 551 3.10 -8.45 20.18
CA ALA A 551 4.16 -7.86 20.97
C ALA A 551 4.32 -8.54 22.34
N SER A 552 5.38 -8.17 23.08
CA SER A 552 5.54 -8.45 24.50
C SER A 552 4.38 -7.85 25.33
N PRO A 553 4.16 -8.28 26.59
CA PRO A 553 3.08 -7.75 27.45
C PRO A 553 3.10 -6.24 27.61
N VAL A 554 4.29 -5.64 27.63
CA VAL A 554 4.51 -4.20 27.62
C VAL A 554 5.12 -3.84 26.27
N ALA A 555 4.44 -2.99 25.50
CA ALA A 555 4.92 -2.55 24.19
C ALA A 555 6.18 -1.70 24.34
N HIS A 556 7.27 -2.05 23.63
CA HIS A 556 8.56 -1.39 23.76
C HIS A 556 8.52 0.09 23.32
N THR A 557 7.65 0.42 22.36
CA THR A 557 7.57 1.76 21.76
C THR A 557 6.71 2.75 22.54
N THR A 558 5.74 2.27 23.34
CA THR A 558 4.77 3.12 24.05
C THR A 558 4.77 2.95 25.56
N GLY A 559 5.31 1.83 26.07
CA GLY A 559 5.26 1.45 27.48
C GLY A 559 3.87 0.98 27.94
N ARG A 560 2.87 0.85 27.04
CA ARG A 560 1.53 0.34 27.42
C ARG A 560 1.56 -1.16 27.65
N ALA A 561 0.80 -1.58 28.66
CA ALA A 561 0.58 -2.99 28.96
C ALA A 561 -0.79 -3.44 28.47
N HIS A 562 -0.83 -4.49 27.65
CA HIS A 562 -2.05 -5.05 27.11
C HIS A 562 -2.18 -6.54 27.44
N THR A 563 -3.44 -7.01 27.57
CA THR A 563 -3.69 -8.45 27.69
C THR A 563 -3.27 -9.18 26.40
N LEU A 564 -2.87 -10.43 26.53
CA LEU A 564 -2.54 -11.27 25.36
C LEU A 564 -3.70 -11.36 24.37
N ASP A 565 -4.93 -11.46 24.87
CA ASP A 565 -6.12 -11.52 24.01
C ASP A 565 -6.30 -10.25 23.16
N PHE A 566 -5.99 -9.06 23.69
CA PHE A 566 -6.06 -7.83 22.91
C PHE A 566 -4.93 -7.74 21.88
N ARG A 567 -3.70 -8.11 22.26
CA ARG A 567 -2.54 -8.14 21.37
C ARG A 567 -2.75 -9.12 20.21
N ALA A 568 -3.10 -10.36 20.53
CA ALA A 568 -3.28 -11.41 19.55
C ALA A 568 -4.54 -11.23 18.68
N GLY A 569 -5.63 -10.75 19.28
CA GLY A 569 -6.86 -10.43 18.53
C GLY A 569 -6.65 -9.29 17.54
N THR A 570 -5.84 -8.28 17.88
CA THR A 570 -5.45 -7.21 16.95
C THR A 570 -4.60 -7.75 15.79
N ALA A 571 -3.68 -8.67 16.08
CA ALA A 571 -2.83 -9.31 15.07
C ALA A 571 -3.60 -10.28 14.15
N LEU A 572 -4.74 -10.83 14.61
CA LEU A 572 -5.52 -11.84 13.89
C LEU A 572 -5.95 -11.41 12.47
N PHE A 573 -6.29 -10.13 12.30
CA PHE A 573 -6.82 -9.58 11.05
C PHE A 573 -5.75 -9.13 10.05
N GLY A 574 -4.61 -9.79 10.05
CA GLY A 574 -3.52 -9.61 9.10
C GLY A 574 -2.73 -10.89 8.88
N HIS A 575 -1.53 -10.77 8.33
CA HIS A 575 -0.57 -11.88 8.26
C HIS A 575 0.11 -11.99 9.62
N PHE A 576 -0.40 -12.90 10.44
CA PHE A 576 -0.10 -13.06 11.85
C PHE A 576 1.37 -13.43 12.10
N GLY A 577 1.97 -12.78 13.08
CA GLY A 577 3.31 -13.09 13.55
C GLY A 577 3.48 -12.81 15.05
N ILE A 578 4.68 -12.99 15.52
CA ILE A 578 5.09 -12.86 16.91
C ILE A 578 6.42 -12.08 16.93
N GLU A 579 6.51 -11.09 17.80
CA GLU A 579 7.74 -10.33 18.03
C GLU A 579 7.88 -10.10 19.53
N TRP A 580 8.18 -11.18 20.22
CA TRP A 580 8.24 -11.28 21.67
C TRP A 580 9.27 -12.35 22.08
N ASP A 581 10.07 -12.08 23.12
CA ASP A 581 10.97 -13.09 23.71
C ASP A 581 10.15 -14.19 24.42
N LEU A 582 9.76 -15.21 23.70
CA LEU A 582 8.97 -16.33 24.20
C LEU A 582 9.69 -17.17 25.28
N THR A 583 11.01 -17.02 25.41
CA THR A 583 11.76 -17.69 26.48
C THR A 583 11.47 -17.10 27.86
N LEU A 584 10.97 -15.83 27.89
CA LEU A 584 10.56 -15.13 29.11
C LEU A 584 9.05 -15.26 29.38
N ALA A 585 8.27 -15.80 28.43
CA ALA A 585 6.83 -16.01 28.60
C ALA A 585 6.54 -17.15 29.56
N SER A 586 5.50 -17.01 30.39
CA SER A 586 5.05 -18.10 31.26
C SER A 586 4.45 -19.25 30.43
N ALA A 587 4.34 -20.43 31.05
CA ALA A 587 3.71 -21.59 30.39
C ALA A 587 2.24 -21.30 30.00
N GLU A 588 1.51 -20.57 30.83
CA GLU A 588 0.14 -20.14 30.59
C GLU A 588 0.05 -19.17 29.42
N GLU A 589 0.96 -18.21 29.33
CA GLU A 589 1.02 -17.27 28.21
C GLU A 589 1.33 -17.98 26.89
N ARG A 590 2.31 -18.92 26.87
CA ARG A 590 2.60 -19.73 25.69
C ARG A 590 1.42 -20.62 25.29
N ALA A 591 0.77 -21.26 26.24
CA ALA A 591 -0.43 -22.07 25.96
C ALA A 591 -1.56 -21.20 25.35
N ARG A 592 -1.81 -20.01 25.93
CA ARG A 592 -2.81 -19.07 25.41
C ARG A 592 -2.45 -18.53 24.03
N LEU A 593 -1.17 -18.24 23.77
CA LEU A 593 -0.69 -17.82 22.44
C LEU A 593 -0.86 -18.96 21.41
N ALA A 594 -0.60 -20.20 21.79
CA ALA A 594 -0.83 -21.39 20.93
C ALA A 594 -2.31 -21.55 20.54
N GLU A 595 -3.26 -21.23 21.45
CA GLU A 595 -4.69 -21.18 21.11
C GLU A 595 -4.99 -20.14 20.02
N TRP A 596 -4.39 -18.92 20.13
CA TRP A 596 -4.53 -17.87 19.14
C TRP A 596 -3.91 -18.23 17.80
N VAL A 597 -2.71 -18.82 17.80
CA VAL A 597 -2.06 -19.34 16.58
C VAL A 597 -2.93 -20.42 15.92
N SER A 598 -3.49 -21.33 16.70
CA SER A 598 -4.42 -22.35 16.21
C SER A 598 -5.70 -21.72 15.63
N ALA A 599 -6.25 -20.71 16.29
CA ALA A 599 -7.41 -19.96 15.79
C ALA A 599 -7.09 -19.25 14.46
N TYR A 600 -5.96 -18.56 14.36
CA TYR A 600 -5.51 -17.95 13.11
C TYR A 600 -5.40 -18.98 11.98
N LYS A 601 -4.73 -20.11 12.21
CA LYS A 601 -4.58 -21.17 11.20
C LYS A 601 -5.92 -21.71 10.69
N ARG A 602 -6.94 -21.79 11.56
CA ARG A 602 -8.30 -22.18 11.16
C ARG A 602 -9.06 -21.09 10.42
N LEU A 603 -8.78 -19.81 10.73
CA LEU A 603 -9.50 -18.65 10.20
C LEU A 603 -8.83 -18.04 8.96
N ARG A 604 -7.51 -18.19 8.81
CA ARG A 604 -6.75 -17.57 7.71
C ARG A 604 -7.31 -17.83 6.31
N PRO A 605 -7.91 -19.00 5.97
CA PRO A 605 -8.55 -19.13 4.66
C PRO A 605 -9.69 -18.15 4.42
N LEU A 606 -10.49 -17.83 5.46
CA LEU A 606 -11.52 -16.80 5.40
C LEU A 606 -10.92 -15.39 5.43
N LEU A 607 -10.01 -15.14 6.37
CA LEU A 607 -9.42 -13.82 6.58
C LEU A 607 -8.65 -13.33 5.35
N HIS A 608 -8.05 -14.22 4.58
CA HIS A 608 -7.19 -13.92 3.44
C HIS A 608 -7.87 -14.03 2.07
N SER A 609 -9.15 -14.39 2.03
CA SER A 609 -9.92 -14.43 0.78
C SER A 609 -11.21 -13.62 0.85
N GLY A 610 -11.67 -13.30 2.05
CA GLY A 610 -12.94 -12.64 2.28
C GLY A 610 -12.88 -11.12 2.05
N THR A 611 -14.06 -10.52 2.01
CA THR A 611 -14.24 -9.07 1.92
C THR A 611 -14.07 -8.45 3.31
N VAL A 612 -13.16 -7.50 3.42
CA VAL A 612 -13.01 -6.70 4.64
C VAL A 612 -14.18 -5.74 4.77
N VAL A 613 -14.74 -5.66 5.96
CA VAL A 613 -15.87 -4.78 6.27
C VAL A 613 -15.61 -4.03 7.58
N ARG A 614 -16.05 -2.77 7.61
CA ARG A 614 -15.98 -1.89 8.79
C ARG A 614 -17.33 -1.27 9.02
N ALA A 615 -17.72 -1.03 10.28
CA ALA A 615 -18.91 -0.27 10.59
C ALA A 615 -18.54 1.15 11.02
N ASP A 616 -19.35 2.10 10.58
CA ASP A 616 -19.35 3.45 11.11
C ASP A 616 -20.25 3.46 12.35
N HIS A 617 -19.65 3.67 13.53
CA HIS A 617 -20.39 3.77 14.79
C HIS A 617 -20.29 5.20 15.34
N PRO A 618 -21.40 5.78 15.87
CA PRO A 618 -21.38 7.15 16.37
C PRO A 618 -20.49 7.35 17.60
N ASP A 619 -20.30 6.31 18.41
CA ASP A 619 -19.32 6.33 19.51
C ASP A 619 -17.92 5.99 18.97
N PRO A 620 -16.96 6.95 18.98
CA PRO A 620 -15.63 6.73 18.47
C PRO A 620 -14.80 5.72 19.28
N ALA A 621 -15.22 5.40 20.50
CA ALA A 621 -14.55 4.44 21.37
C ALA A 621 -14.89 2.98 21.01
N LEU A 622 -15.96 2.73 20.24
CA LEU A 622 -16.38 1.40 19.84
C LEU A 622 -16.18 1.19 18.34
N TRP A 623 -15.31 0.25 17.99
CA TRP A 623 -15.03 -0.10 16.61
C TRP A 623 -15.53 -1.50 16.28
N LEU A 624 -16.04 -1.65 15.06
CA LEU A 624 -16.30 -2.94 14.47
C LEU A 624 -15.57 -3.05 13.14
N HIS A 625 -14.88 -4.15 12.96
CA HIS A 625 -14.36 -4.59 11.67
C HIS A 625 -14.48 -6.11 11.57
N GLY A 626 -14.39 -6.63 10.35
CA GLY A 626 -14.49 -8.06 10.14
C GLY A 626 -14.17 -8.46 8.71
N VAL A 627 -14.29 -9.75 8.46
CA VAL A 627 -14.12 -10.35 7.14
C VAL A 627 -15.30 -11.27 6.85
N VAL A 628 -15.90 -11.09 5.69
CA VAL A 628 -17.06 -11.86 5.20
C VAL A 628 -16.58 -12.73 4.04
N ALA A 629 -16.92 -14.03 4.07
CA ALA A 629 -16.60 -14.97 2.98
C ALA A 629 -17.17 -14.47 1.63
N PRO A 630 -16.49 -14.76 0.50
CA PRO A 630 -16.97 -14.32 -0.83
C PRO A 630 -18.41 -14.79 -1.15
N ASP A 631 -18.77 -15.99 -0.72
CA ASP A 631 -20.11 -16.58 -0.87
C ASP A 631 -21.10 -16.15 0.22
N ARG A 632 -20.66 -15.29 1.14
CA ARG A 632 -21.41 -14.81 2.33
C ARG A 632 -21.93 -15.94 3.23
N SER A 633 -21.33 -17.12 3.19
CA SER A 633 -21.68 -18.24 4.05
C SER A 633 -21.23 -18.07 5.50
N ARG A 634 -20.18 -17.26 5.69
CA ARG A 634 -19.53 -17.10 7.00
C ARG A 634 -18.92 -15.71 7.12
N ALA A 635 -18.94 -15.15 8.33
CA ALA A 635 -18.21 -13.92 8.65
C ALA A 635 -17.60 -14.00 10.05
N VAL A 636 -16.49 -13.30 10.24
CA VAL A 636 -15.86 -13.10 11.56
C VAL A 636 -15.73 -11.60 11.78
N TYR A 637 -16.25 -11.12 12.90
CA TYR A 637 -16.21 -9.73 13.32
C TYR A 637 -15.45 -9.59 14.64
N ALA A 638 -14.73 -8.48 14.77
CA ALA A 638 -14.17 -8.00 16.02
C ALA A 638 -14.96 -6.77 16.50
N LEU A 639 -15.40 -6.82 17.75
CA LEU A 639 -15.93 -5.69 18.50
C LEU A 639 -14.81 -5.21 19.43
N VAL A 640 -14.33 -3.98 19.21
CA VAL A 640 -13.13 -3.45 19.85
C VAL A 640 -13.49 -2.20 20.63
N GLN A 641 -13.27 -2.24 21.94
CA GLN A 641 -13.38 -1.07 22.80
C GLN A 641 -12.01 -0.39 22.86
N THR A 642 -11.84 0.71 22.15
CA THR A 642 -10.55 1.41 22.06
C THR A 642 -10.32 2.41 23.19
N ALA A 643 -11.40 2.93 23.78
CA ALA A 643 -11.40 3.90 24.86
C ALA A 643 -12.66 3.73 25.71
N THR A 644 -12.83 4.54 26.75
CA THR A 644 -14.07 4.59 27.54
C THR A 644 -15.18 5.26 26.73
N SER A 645 -16.30 4.56 26.53
CA SER A 645 -17.49 5.10 25.90
C SER A 645 -18.16 6.15 26.78
N VAL A 646 -18.77 7.16 26.15
CA VAL A 646 -19.62 8.16 26.84
C VAL A 646 -20.92 7.52 27.29
N GLN A 647 -21.39 6.51 26.56
CA GLN A 647 -22.63 5.78 26.87
C GLN A 647 -22.31 4.41 27.49
N SER A 648 -23.11 4.02 28.48
CA SER A 648 -23.04 2.68 29.08
C SER A 648 -24.49 2.16 29.30
N PRO A 649 -24.89 1.06 28.64
CA PRO A 649 -24.17 0.24 27.67
C PRO A 649 -23.92 0.96 26.33
N PRO A 650 -22.93 0.50 25.52
CA PRO A 650 -22.49 1.22 24.33
C PRO A 650 -23.51 1.23 23.15
N GLY A 651 -24.58 0.46 23.24
CA GLY A 651 -25.62 0.43 22.21
C GLY A 651 -25.46 -0.67 21.16
N ARG A 652 -26.17 -0.52 20.07
CA ARG A 652 -26.18 -1.52 18.99
C ARG A 652 -25.11 -1.26 17.94
N VAL A 653 -24.50 -2.34 17.47
CA VAL A 653 -23.57 -2.33 16.32
C VAL A 653 -24.18 -3.12 15.17
N ARG A 654 -24.05 -2.60 13.95
CA ARG A 654 -24.49 -3.27 12.72
C ARG A 654 -23.40 -4.22 12.25
N LEU A 655 -23.79 -5.41 11.75
CA LEU A 655 -22.87 -6.38 11.15
C LEU A 655 -22.96 -6.30 9.62
N PRO A 656 -22.06 -5.57 8.95
CA PRO A 656 -22.14 -5.33 7.52
C PRO A 656 -21.69 -6.53 6.69
N GLY A 657 -22.05 -6.56 5.40
CA GLY A 657 -21.53 -7.48 4.40
C GLY A 657 -22.28 -8.81 4.26
N LEU A 658 -23.19 -9.15 5.18
CA LEU A 658 -23.99 -10.38 5.12
C LEU A 658 -25.04 -10.32 3.99
N ASP A 659 -25.45 -11.48 3.51
CA ASP A 659 -26.57 -11.60 2.58
C ASP A 659 -27.89 -11.18 3.30
N PRO A 660 -28.59 -10.13 2.84
CA PRO A 660 -29.75 -9.60 3.55
C PRO A 660 -30.89 -10.62 3.69
N ASP A 661 -30.99 -11.57 2.77
CA ASP A 661 -32.11 -12.51 2.68
C ASP A 661 -31.78 -13.88 3.31
N ALA A 662 -30.51 -14.10 3.69
CA ALA A 662 -30.10 -15.31 4.38
C ALA A 662 -30.22 -15.16 5.90
N VAL A 663 -30.43 -16.29 6.59
CA VAL A 663 -30.43 -16.38 8.07
C VAL A 663 -29.05 -16.77 8.55
N TYR A 664 -28.57 -16.09 9.58
CA TYR A 664 -27.26 -16.35 10.19
C TYR A 664 -27.40 -16.67 11.67
N ARG A 665 -26.68 -17.72 12.08
CA ARG A 665 -26.45 -18.04 13.48
C ARG A 665 -25.26 -17.21 13.96
N LEU A 666 -25.47 -16.47 15.05
CA LEU A 666 -24.43 -15.73 15.74
C LEU A 666 -23.87 -16.56 16.91
N SER A 667 -22.57 -16.58 17.06
CA SER A 667 -21.90 -17.19 18.21
C SER A 667 -20.65 -16.40 18.60
N PRO A 668 -20.32 -16.33 19.90
CA PRO A 668 -19.00 -15.94 20.35
C PRO A 668 -17.93 -16.84 19.72
N LEU A 669 -16.81 -16.25 19.32
CA LEU A 669 -15.70 -16.99 18.72
C LEU A 669 -14.47 -16.92 19.66
N PRO A 670 -14.10 -18.01 20.36
CA PRO A 670 -12.87 -18.05 21.14
C PRO A 670 -11.64 -18.24 20.22
N PRO A 671 -10.45 -17.81 20.68
CA PRO A 671 -10.16 -17.11 21.93
C PRO A 671 -10.54 -15.63 21.88
N GLY A 672 -10.57 -14.94 23.04
CA GLY A 672 -10.87 -13.51 23.14
C GLY A 672 -11.03 -13.08 24.60
N ASN A 673 -11.24 -11.78 24.80
CA ASN A 673 -11.52 -11.26 26.14
C ASN A 673 -12.91 -11.70 26.64
N SER A 674 -13.11 -11.68 27.96
CA SER A 674 -14.42 -11.92 28.54
C SER A 674 -15.41 -10.83 28.13
N PRO A 675 -16.64 -11.18 27.70
CA PRO A 675 -17.68 -10.21 27.35
C PRO A 675 -18.37 -9.61 28.58
N GLU A 676 -18.05 -10.06 29.77
CA GLU A 676 -18.70 -9.63 31.02
C GLU A 676 -18.31 -8.20 31.43
N GLY A 677 -17.11 -7.77 31.03
CA GLY A 677 -16.63 -6.40 31.24
C GLY A 677 -16.76 -5.92 32.69
N PRO A 678 -17.03 -4.60 32.91
CA PRO A 678 -17.06 -4.04 34.25
C PRO A 678 -18.28 -4.46 35.09
N THR A 679 -19.29 -5.05 34.47
CA THR A 679 -20.54 -5.41 35.17
C THR A 679 -20.54 -6.83 35.74
N GLY A 680 -19.64 -7.70 35.27
CA GLY A 680 -19.62 -9.12 35.59
C GLY A 680 -20.79 -9.92 34.98
N TYR A 681 -21.55 -9.31 34.04
CA TYR A 681 -22.68 -9.96 33.36
C TYR A 681 -22.46 -9.98 31.86
N ALA A 682 -22.54 -11.17 31.26
CA ALA A 682 -22.59 -11.28 29.82
C ALA A 682 -23.97 -10.94 29.26
N LEU A 683 -23.99 -10.49 28.00
CA LEU A 683 -25.24 -10.18 27.31
C LEU A 683 -26.11 -11.44 27.12
N PRO A 684 -27.47 -11.31 27.20
CA PRO A 684 -28.38 -12.45 26.99
C PRO A 684 -28.14 -13.20 25.66
N TRP A 685 -27.91 -12.45 24.57
CA TRP A 685 -27.66 -13.08 23.26
C TRP A 685 -26.28 -13.80 23.20
N TRP A 686 -25.31 -13.35 24.01
CA TRP A 686 -23.99 -13.97 24.10
C TRP A 686 -24.02 -15.30 24.82
N GLN A 687 -24.91 -15.44 25.78
CA GLN A 687 -25.12 -16.69 26.55
C GLN A 687 -26.12 -17.63 25.88
N GLY A 688 -26.90 -17.13 24.93
CA GLY A 688 -27.95 -17.92 24.24
C GLY A 688 -27.34 -18.91 23.24
N ASP A 689 -27.80 -20.15 23.30
CA ASP A 689 -27.30 -21.24 22.47
C ASP A 689 -27.59 -21.09 20.97
N LYS A 690 -28.56 -20.27 20.56
CA LYS A 690 -28.98 -20.15 19.15
C LYS A 690 -29.64 -18.81 18.85
N VAL A 691 -28.82 -17.81 18.62
CA VAL A 691 -29.33 -16.55 18.04
C VAL A 691 -29.29 -16.64 16.54
N GLU A 692 -30.44 -16.73 15.89
CA GLU A 692 -30.57 -16.77 14.43
C GLU A 692 -31.36 -15.56 13.95
N LEU A 693 -30.75 -14.76 13.08
CA LEU A 693 -31.34 -13.54 12.53
C LEU A 693 -31.03 -13.42 11.03
N ALA A 694 -31.95 -12.84 10.29
CA ALA A 694 -31.71 -12.50 8.88
C ALA A 694 -30.56 -11.47 8.76
N GLY A 695 -29.74 -11.60 7.72
CA GLY A 695 -28.63 -10.65 7.47
C GLY A 695 -29.11 -9.21 7.36
N ARG A 696 -30.32 -8.99 6.81
CA ARG A 696 -30.97 -7.67 6.79
C ARG A 696 -31.17 -7.09 8.20
N VAL A 697 -31.60 -7.90 9.17
CA VAL A 697 -31.77 -7.47 10.56
C VAL A 697 -30.41 -7.13 11.18
N LEU A 698 -29.41 -7.97 10.96
CA LEU A 698 -28.05 -7.78 11.46
C LEU A 698 -27.39 -6.52 10.87
N GLY A 699 -27.58 -6.28 9.57
CA GLY A 699 -27.01 -5.12 8.87
C GLY A 699 -27.76 -3.79 9.11
N THR A 700 -29.04 -3.84 9.54
CA THR A 700 -29.87 -2.65 9.70
C THR A 700 -30.10 -2.30 11.18
N ALA A 701 -30.64 -3.24 11.96
CA ALA A 701 -30.90 -3.05 13.38
C ALA A 701 -29.66 -3.33 14.25
N GLY A 702 -28.83 -4.28 13.83
CA GLY A 702 -27.64 -4.68 14.57
C GLY A 702 -27.93 -5.46 15.85
N ILE A 703 -26.88 -5.68 16.63
CA ILE A 703 -26.90 -6.38 17.91
C ILE A 703 -26.38 -5.48 19.03
N GLN A 704 -26.81 -5.69 20.25
CA GLN A 704 -26.25 -4.98 21.40
C GLN A 704 -24.78 -5.36 21.56
N ALA A 705 -23.90 -4.37 21.61
CA ALA A 705 -22.49 -4.58 21.88
C ALA A 705 -22.25 -4.88 23.37
N PRO A 706 -21.29 -5.74 23.74
CA PRO A 706 -20.91 -5.93 25.13
C PRO A 706 -20.23 -4.68 25.69
N ALA A 707 -20.49 -4.39 26.97
CA ALA A 707 -19.76 -3.34 27.71
C ALA A 707 -18.40 -3.87 28.11
N LEU A 708 -17.38 -3.60 27.29
CA LEU A 708 -16.00 -4.02 27.55
C LEU A 708 -15.23 -2.94 28.33
N TYR A 709 -14.18 -3.34 29.02
CA TYR A 709 -13.14 -2.41 29.45
C TYR A 709 -12.43 -1.82 28.22
N PRO A 710 -11.88 -0.60 28.30
CA PRO A 710 -11.00 -0.09 27.27
C PRO A 710 -9.86 -1.06 26.96
N GLU A 711 -9.42 -1.05 25.70
CA GLU A 711 -8.33 -1.92 25.21
C GLU A 711 -8.65 -3.41 25.39
N ARG A 712 -9.89 -3.76 25.04
CA ARG A 712 -10.40 -5.14 25.00
C ARG A 712 -11.17 -5.35 23.71
N MET A 713 -11.23 -6.61 23.32
CA MET A 713 -11.98 -7.01 22.15
C MET A 713 -12.58 -8.40 22.31
N VAL A 714 -13.70 -8.62 21.61
CA VAL A 714 -14.34 -9.92 21.48
C VAL A 714 -14.58 -10.23 20.02
N LEU A 715 -14.59 -11.52 19.68
CA LEU A 715 -14.86 -12.00 18.34
C LEU A 715 -16.28 -12.59 18.25
N VAL A 716 -16.94 -12.32 17.16
CA VAL A 716 -18.27 -12.86 16.84
C VAL A 716 -18.22 -13.53 15.48
N GLU A 717 -18.69 -14.75 15.42
CA GLU A 717 -18.90 -15.47 14.16
C GLU A 717 -20.38 -15.35 13.75
N ALA A 718 -20.61 -15.05 12.47
CA ALA A 718 -21.91 -15.22 11.82
C ALA A 718 -21.80 -16.33 10.78
N ARG A 719 -22.59 -17.38 10.92
CA ARG A 719 -22.62 -18.53 10.01
C ARG A 719 -24.01 -18.72 9.43
N ARG A 720 -24.10 -18.76 8.11
CA ARG A 720 -25.36 -19.03 7.41
C ARG A 720 -25.92 -20.41 7.83
N VAL A 721 -27.22 -20.46 8.13
CA VAL A 721 -27.95 -21.66 8.56
C VAL A 721 -28.48 -22.43 7.36
#